data_79066f79ce567f403aff8deef5d16f69
#
_entry.id   79066f79ce567f403aff8deef5d16f69
#
_cell.length_a   1.000
_cell.length_b   1.000
_cell.length_c   1.000
_cell.angle_alpha   90.00
_cell.angle_beta   90.00
_cell.angle_gamma   90.00
#
_symmetry.space_group_name_H-M   'P 1'
#
loop_
_entity.id
_entity.type
_entity.pdbx_description
1 polymer ?
#
loop_
_entity_poly.entity_id
_entity_poly.type
_entity_poly.pdbx_seq_one_letter_code
_entity_poly.pdbx_strand_id
1 'polypeptide(L)'
;AIIECPNFNVNLTYYEDDNYLEVICPNMPNFELLRDLPDLPSFTVNELVYRNCPLPVNNQSLIELLSAFVNRSNQSYINKLFLIDNAELSEDITLDPQLFAGLFKLQFLLIQNLADISFDNPLLFRHLPQLKKIEFHGRNRVSGTILQQLKQLKELYMHNSDMKKLPKELVSNLPKLETLYLDKNKLKHVSQFTTLPNLMYLNISSNQLVKLQENVFSRLPKLKILDLSSNKLKRLATDLFMENNHLEVFKADDQKCSELVLEKNVFTEQKFLKEVSLSNCKITALPEGIFQHCLQLFKVDLSHNKLQSLPEDLLSDSFAVELYLQHNEFINMQPESQLLGANDVCFLDLSHNKITTLSIQLLKSFSSLKQLQLHNNQLYMIDVDAFKSQSHSLIFLNLSHNRLTLHENNDRMINSTSWILFRPLIKLAHLDLSYNEITNIFDHFKNFMDNLQSLDLSHNFITHISYTDFPFLSAKINLVNLESNKITHPDFDLSRIEPLHRLPNEIFLADNPLNCDCISSSLVTYLQAHLNASKSIPLKGLQCAQPPALFGRKPQTLRAEDLLCEKETLFGFCPIECKCYKRPVDQAAIINCTAANLTRVPVIKSPSIIKCSFIELHLEQNKLNALSNGSEGWNTIRRLYISNNSFTTLPGDRLPEQLELLDVSGNQLTEVDAAFIIKLNHTALRNISLSANPWDCHCENPLLAFAVDNAARITDFSTLQCSNGQPINSATLNELCAWTTTLSFYISSAVSLLLIVCLLAIWLYMKYSLEIKVWLFKHNLLQWLVTEEQIDMDKRYDAFISYSHKDEEFVTGQMLPRLESEELNFKICWHVRDFMPGEMIASQITKAVEDSRRTIIILSHNYLESVWGQMEFNTAYLQSLEDKRNRVIPIIYQDIGDIDQLDPELQAYLKTNTYVRWDDPWFWDKLHYAMPRKRCPKHDQATGNIPMLSLNKQPAVQIIGSII
;
A
#
# COMPACT_ATOMS: atom_id res chain seq x y z
N ALA A 1 25.71 -21.68 -28.67
CA ALA A 1 27.07 -21.25 -29.06
C ALA A 1 26.97 -20.01 -29.93
N ILE A 2 27.81 -19.04 -29.72
CA ILE A 2 27.93 -17.82 -30.54
C ILE A 2 29.26 -17.95 -31.28
N ILE A 3 29.23 -17.87 -32.61
CA ILE A 3 30.40 -17.93 -33.46
C ILE A 3 30.40 -16.66 -34.30
N GLU A 4 31.39 -15.79 -34.08
CA GLU A 4 31.60 -14.58 -34.87
C GLU A 4 32.63 -14.87 -35.97
N CYS A 5 32.25 -14.62 -37.19
CA CYS A 5 33.14 -14.74 -38.38
C CYS A 5 33.38 -13.34 -38.95
N PRO A 6 34.20 -12.49 -38.30
CA PRO A 6 34.36 -11.06 -38.63
C PRO A 6 34.94 -10.85 -40.05
N ASN A 7 35.75 -11.74 -40.52
CA ASN A 7 36.33 -11.66 -41.89
C ASN A 7 35.27 -11.91 -42.99
N PHE A 8 34.12 -12.51 -42.63
CA PHE A 8 33.04 -12.85 -43.55
C PHE A 8 31.78 -12.03 -43.32
N ASN A 9 31.77 -11.12 -42.31
CA ASN A 9 30.60 -10.33 -41.88
C ASN A 9 29.38 -11.21 -41.54
N VAL A 10 29.59 -12.34 -40.85
CA VAL A 10 28.53 -13.29 -40.48
C VAL A 10 28.63 -13.60 -39.00
N ASN A 11 27.52 -13.49 -38.28
CA ASN A 11 27.36 -13.91 -36.90
C ASN A 11 26.41 -15.09 -36.84
N LEU A 12 26.84 -16.15 -36.19
CA LEU A 12 26.06 -17.36 -36.00
C LEU A 12 25.74 -17.57 -34.53
N THR A 13 24.48 -17.72 -34.20
CA THR A 13 24.03 -18.04 -32.82
C THR A 13 23.24 -19.34 -32.84
N TYR A 14 23.75 -20.36 -32.17
CA TYR A 14 23.06 -21.64 -32.03
C TYR A 14 22.62 -21.91 -30.61
N TYR A 15 21.35 -22.25 -30.46
CA TYR A 15 20.70 -22.63 -29.21
C TYR A 15 20.40 -24.13 -29.24
N GLU A 16 21.14 -24.89 -28.44
CA GLU A 16 21.13 -26.38 -28.47
C GLU A 16 19.80 -26.95 -27.96
N ASP A 17 19.21 -26.32 -26.93
CA ASP A 17 17.95 -26.78 -26.30
C ASP A 17 16.77 -26.75 -27.29
N ASP A 18 16.75 -25.78 -28.21
CA ASP A 18 15.64 -25.57 -29.16
C ASP A 18 15.99 -26.02 -30.58
N ASN A 19 17.21 -26.50 -30.87
CA ASN A 19 17.75 -26.74 -32.21
C ASN A 19 17.53 -25.53 -33.16
N TYR A 20 17.74 -24.32 -32.63
CA TYR A 20 17.53 -23.04 -33.28
C TYR A 20 18.87 -22.46 -33.75
N LEU A 21 18.97 -22.11 -35.03
CA LEU A 21 20.13 -21.41 -35.58
C LEU A 21 19.73 -20.06 -36.14
N GLU A 22 20.38 -19.01 -35.67
CA GLU A 22 20.29 -17.66 -36.23
C GLU A 22 21.57 -17.28 -36.97
N VAL A 23 21.40 -16.89 -38.25
CA VAL A 23 22.45 -16.39 -39.11
C VAL A 23 22.20 -14.92 -39.39
N ILE A 24 23.10 -14.04 -38.97
CA ILE A 24 22.99 -12.60 -39.16
C ILE A 24 24.19 -12.09 -39.92
N CYS A 25 23.96 -11.32 -40.98
CA CYS A 25 25.01 -10.65 -41.74
C CYS A 25 24.98 -9.14 -41.45
N PRO A 26 25.82 -8.60 -40.57
CA PRO A 26 25.74 -7.20 -40.13
C PRO A 26 25.83 -6.16 -41.25
N ASN A 27 26.62 -6.44 -42.30
CA ASN A 27 26.84 -5.54 -43.45
C ASN A 27 26.64 -6.24 -44.79
N MET A 28 25.61 -7.03 -44.93
CA MET A 28 25.19 -7.78 -46.12
C MET A 28 26.36 -8.16 -47.05
N PRO A 29 27.10 -9.27 -46.78
CA PRO A 29 28.31 -9.65 -47.55
C PRO A 29 27.93 -10.04 -48.96
N ASN A 30 28.93 -10.05 -49.88
CA ASN A 30 28.73 -10.67 -51.21
C ASN A 30 28.39 -12.15 -51.04
N PHE A 31 27.44 -12.65 -51.82
CA PHE A 31 26.97 -14.03 -51.78
C PHE A 31 28.11 -15.08 -51.91
N GLU A 32 29.14 -14.82 -52.72
CA GLU A 32 30.32 -15.68 -52.89
C GLU A 32 31.11 -15.86 -51.60
N LEU A 33 31.17 -14.83 -50.74
CA LEU A 33 31.84 -14.89 -49.44
C LEU A 33 31.12 -15.84 -48.45
N LEU A 34 29.83 -15.95 -48.52
CA LEU A 34 29.06 -16.88 -47.66
C LEU A 34 29.30 -18.36 -48.09
N ARG A 35 29.67 -18.61 -49.32
CA ARG A 35 29.98 -19.94 -49.84
C ARG A 35 31.34 -20.45 -49.37
N ASP A 36 32.30 -19.55 -49.14
CA ASP A 36 33.68 -19.84 -48.74
C ASP A 36 33.91 -19.79 -47.22
N LEU A 37 32.83 -19.88 -46.43
CA LEU A 37 32.93 -19.98 -44.95
C LEU A 37 33.78 -21.21 -44.56
N PRO A 38 34.66 -21.10 -43.55
CA PRO A 38 35.47 -22.21 -43.06
C PRO A 38 34.58 -23.33 -42.48
N ASP A 39 35.12 -24.56 -42.43
CA ASP A 39 34.43 -25.72 -41.87
C ASP A 39 33.97 -25.42 -40.44
N LEU A 40 32.66 -25.23 -40.26
CA LEU A 40 32.01 -25.00 -39.00
C LEU A 40 31.47 -26.29 -38.41
N PRO A 41 31.29 -26.40 -37.10
CA PRO A 41 30.66 -27.58 -36.51
C PRO A 41 29.24 -27.75 -37.08
N SER A 42 28.90 -28.97 -37.45
CA SER A 42 27.57 -29.30 -38.01
C SER A 42 26.49 -29.23 -36.93
N PHE A 43 25.52 -28.34 -37.13
CA PHE A 43 24.38 -28.19 -36.21
C PHE A 43 23.19 -29.04 -36.66
N THR A 44 22.45 -29.58 -35.70
CA THR A 44 21.12 -30.16 -35.94
C THR A 44 20.10 -29.02 -35.86
N VAL A 45 19.57 -28.54 -36.96
CA VAL A 45 18.73 -27.36 -37.04
C VAL A 45 17.30 -27.75 -37.36
N ASN A 46 16.38 -27.36 -36.47
CA ASN A 46 14.92 -27.48 -36.64
C ASN A 46 14.30 -26.14 -37.06
N GLU A 47 14.84 -25.06 -36.53
CA GLU A 47 14.42 -23.68 -36.79
C GLU A 47 15.60 -22.85 -37.24
N LEU A 48 15.48 -22.21 -38.42
CA LEU A 48 16.51 -21.39 -39.02
C LEU A 48 16.02 -19.94 -39.19
N VAL A 49 16.71 -19.01 -38.59
CA VAL A 49 16.56 -17.57 -38.86
C VAL A 49 17.72 -17.10 -39.70
N TYR A 50 17.42 -16.58 -40.90
CA TYR A 50 18.36 -16.05 -41.85
C TYR A 50 18.06 -14.57 -42.03
N ARG A 51 18.88 -13.72 -41.47
CA ARG A 51 18.61 -12.29 -41.34
C ARG A 51 19.69 -11.43 -41.94
N ASN A 52 19.28 -10.43 -42.71
CA ASN A 52 20.17 -9.45 -43.33
C ASN A 52 21.30 -10.09 -44.16
N CYS A 53 21.04 -11.28 -44.72
CA CYS A 53 21.99 -12.02 -45.55
C CYS A 53 21.48 -12.14 -46.99
N PRO A 54 22.37 -12.19 -47.99
CA PRO A 54 22.00 -12.26 -49.41
C PRO A 54 21.29 -13.59 -49.74
N LEU A 55 20.28 -13.53 -50.59
CA LEU A 55 19.60 -14.74 -51.06
C LEU A 55 20.33 -15.32 -52.25
N PRO A 56 20.32 -16.68 -52.41
CA PRO A 56 20.89 -17.34 -53.59
C PRO A 56 20.22 -16.90 -54.89
N VAL A 57 21.05 -16.70 -55.94
CA VAL A 57 20.64 -16.37 -57.30
C VAL A 57 21.16 -17.41 -58.27
N ASN A 58 20.73 -17.39 -59.57
CA ASN A 58 21.24 -18.23 -60.61
C ASN A 58 21.11 -19.77 -60.40
N ASN A 59 19.89 -20.25 -60.10
CA ASN A 59 19.55 -21.65 -59.94
C ASN A 59 20.20 -22.35 -58.73
N GLN A 60 20.67 -21.62 -57.75
CA GLN A 60 21.22 -22.15 -56.49
C GLN A 60 20.13 -22.24 -55.42
N SER A 61 20.29 -23.20 -54.50
CA SER A 61 19.37 -23.39 -53.37
C SER A 61 19.92 -22.82 -52.06
N LEU A 62 19.04 -22.40 -51.16
CA LEU A 62 19.40 -21.94 -49.81
C LEU A 62 20.16 -23.03 -49.04
N ILE A 63 19.82 -24.30 -49.26
CA ILE A 63 20.48 -25.44 -48.62
C ILE A 63 21.92 -25.62 -49.09
N GLU A 64 22.21 -25.35 -50.35
CA GLU A 64 23.61 -25.37 -50.83
C GLU A 64 24.48 -24.36 -50.13
N LEU A 65 23.93 -23.15 -49.89
CA LEU A 65 24.60 -22.13 -49.14
C LEU A 65 24.78 -22.53 -47.64
N LEU A 66 23.72 -23.08 -47.02
CA LEU A 66 23.76 -23.49 -45.62
C LEU A 66 24.54 -24.80 -45.39
N SER A 67 24.98 -25.50 -46.45
CA SER A 67 25.73 -26.77 -46.36
C SER A 67 27.04 -26.64 -45.58
N ALA A 68 27.60 -25.45 -45.45
CA ALA A 68 28.80 -25.19 -44.68
C ALA A 68 28.59 -25.32 -43.16
N PHE A 69 27.37 -25.05 -42.67
CA PHE A 69 27.09 -25.05 -41.22
C PHE A 69 25.89 -25.95 -40.79
N VAL A 70 25.15 -26.50 -41.73
CA VAL A 70 24.10 -27.48 -41.45
C VAL A 70 24.47 -28.80 -42.08
N ASN A 71 24.61 -29.87 -41.29
CA ASN A 71 24.93 -31.19 -41.81
C ASN A 71 23.92 -31.62 -42.90
N ARG A 72 24.38 -32.09 -44.07
CA ARG A 72 23.53 -32.50 -45.21
C ARG A 72 22.50 -33.58 -44.81
N SER A 73 22.82 -34.48 -43.87
CA SER A 73 21.87 -35.47 -43.36
C SER A 73 20.77 -34.86 -42.50
N ASN A 74 21.01 -33.69 -41.87
CA ASN A 74 20.09 -32.99 -40.96
C ASN A 74 19.33 -31.84 -41.64
N GLN A 75 19.73 -31.44 -42.84
CA GLN A 75 19.04 -30.36 -43.59
C GLN A 75 17.55 -30.69 -43.83
N SER A 76 17.20 -31.95 -43.94
CA SER A 76 15.80 -32.41 -44.08
C SER A 76 14.94 -32.22 -42.82
N TYR A 77 15.53 -31.85 -41.67
CA TYR A 77 14.81 -31.62 -40.41
C TYR A 77 14.37 -30.19 -40.19
N ILE A 78 14.84 -29.22 -41.01
CA ILE A 78 14.38 -27.83 -40.88
C ILE A 78 12.89 -27.78 -41.19
N ASN A 79 12.12 -27.45 -40.15
CA ASN A 79 10.67 -27.32 -40.27
C ASN A 79 10.18 -25.89 -40.21
N LYS A 80 11.02 -24.95 -39.72
CA LYS A 80 10.73 -23.52 -39.66
C LYS A 80 11.87 -22.71 -40.27
N LEU A 81 11.55 -21.78 -41.15
CA LEU A 81 12.49 -20.87 -41.80
C LEU A 81 11.99 -19.42 -41.70
N PHE A 82 12.88 -18.53 -41.30
CA PHE A 82 12.63 -17.08 -41.18
C PHE A 82 13.62 -16.36 -42.10
N LEU A 83 13.13 -15.72 -43.15
CA LEU A 83 13.89 -14.85 -44.04
C LEU A 83 13.57 -13.41 -43.69
N ILE A 84 14.53 -12.69 -43.12
CA ILE A 84 14.32 -11.35 -42.55
C ILE A 84 15.35 -10.36 -43.12
N ASP A 85 14.88 -9.28 -43.75
CA ASP A 85 15.71 -8.16 -44.25
C ASP A 85 16.82 -8.64 -45.20
N ASN A 86 16.55 -9.62 -46.03
CA ASN A 86 17.54 -10.31 -46.89
C ASN A 86 17.79 -9.63 -48.26
N ALA A 87 17.26 -8.45 -48.55
CA ALA A 87 17.41 -7.80 -49.84
C ALA A 87 18.18 -6.46 -49.77
N GLU A 88 19.43 -6.49 -50.15
CA GLU A 88 20.08 -5.32 -50.74
C GLU A 88 20.12 -5.50 -52.26
N LEU A 89 19.06 -5.13 -52.97
CA LEU A 89 19.14 -5.23 -54.42
C LEU A 89 18.39 -4.10 -55.11
N SER A 90 19.14 -3.41 -55.86
CA SER A 90 18.78 -2.22 -56.63
C SER A 90 18.04 -2.51 -57.93
N GLU A 91 17.15 -3.50 -58.04
CA GLU A 91 16.25 -3.67 -59.20
C GLU A 91 15.41 -4.94 -59.06
N ASP A 92 14.25 -5.03 -59.72
CA ASP A 92 13.26 -6.13 -59.74
C ASP A 92 13.89 -7.54 -59.85
N ILE A 93 14.15 -8.19 -58.75
CA ILE A 93 14.65 -9.58 -58.72
C ILE A 93 13.50 -10.55 -58.62
N THR A 94 13.47 -11.52 -59.52
CA THR A 94 12.60 -12.67 -59.47
C THR A 94 13.31 -13.80 -58.75
N LEU A 95 12.74 -14.32 -57.69
CA LEU A 95 13.29 -15.47 -56.95
C LEU A 95 13.22 -16.75 -57.82
N ASP A 96 14.34 -17.48 -57.79
CA ASP A 96 14.46 -18.77 -58.55
C ASP A 96 13.62 -19.87 -57.86
N PRO A 97 12.93 -20.74 -58.62
CA PRO A 97 12.24 -21.89 -58.05
C PRO A 97 13.12 -22.86 -57.27
N GLN A 98 14.44 -22.86 -57.50
CA GLN A 98 15.40 -23.72 -56.77
C GLN A 98 15.74 -23.17 -55.36
N LEU A 99 15.38 -21.93 -55.02
CA LEU A 99 15.68 -21.33 -53.74
C LEU A 99 15.40 -22.24 -52.53
N PHE A 100 14.24 -22.91 -52.55
CA PHE A 100 13.80 -23.80 -51.49
C PHE A 100 14.05 -25.30 -51.78
N ALA A 101 14.83 -25.63 -52.76
CA ALA A 101 15.16 -27.03 -53.07
C ALA A 101 15.82 -27.70 -51.87
N GLY A 102 15.38 -28.91 -51.52
CA GLY A 102 15.84 -29.71 -50.39
C GLY A 102 15.11 -29.46 -49.07
N LEU A 103 14.32 -28.40 -48.95
CA LEU A 103 13.54 -28.08 -47.70
C LEU A 103 12.15 -28.76 -47.68
N PHE A 104 12.06 -29.99 -48.12
CA PHE A 104 10.77 -30.66 -48.32
C PHE A 104 9.95 -30.96 -47.03
N LYS A 105 10.58 -30.88 -45.86
CA LYS A 105 9.89 -31.02 -44.55
C LYS A 105 9.47 -29.68 -43.94
N LEU A 106 9.78 -28.54 -44.58
CA LEU A 106 9.44 -27.24 -44.08
C LEU A 106 7.92 -27.10 -43.87
N GLN A 107 7.53 -26.70 -42.66
CA GLN A 107 6.12 -26.52 -42.30
C GLN A 107 5.76 -25.04 -42.10
N PHE A 108 6.74 -24.22 -41.73
CA PHE A 108 6.58 -22.78 -41.48
C PHE A 108 7.62 -21.98 -42.26
N LEU A 109 7.17 -20.95 -42.98
CA LEU A 109 8.03 -19.98 -43.68
C LEU A 109 7.58 -18.56 -43.34
N LEU A 110 8.49 -17.73 -42.82
CA LEU A 110 8.31 -16.30 -42.70
C LEU A 110 9.22 -15.58 -43.69
N ILE A 111 8.64 -14.63 -44.40
CA ILE A 111 9.33 -13.74 -45.33
C ILE A 111 9.05 -12.30 -44.92
N GLN A 112 10.07 -11.59 -44.44
CA GLN A 112 9.92 -10.24 -43.90
C GLN A 112 10.88 -9.26 -44.60
N ASN A 113 10.30 -8.10 -45.00
CA ASN A 113 11.05 -6.94 -45.56
C ASN A 113 12.01 -7.27 -46.68
N LEU A 114 11.60 -8.16 -47.58
CA LEU A 114 12.33 -8.34 -48.83
C LEU A 114 11.90 -7.18 -49.76
N ALA A 115 12.64 -6.07 -49.72
CA ALA A 115 12.32 -4.87 -50.45
C ALA A 115 12.19 -5.12 -51.95
N ASP A 116 11.01 -4.79 -52.49
CA ASP A 116 10.66 -4.84 -53.92
C ASP A 116 10.88 -6.17 -54.69
N ILE A 117 11.04 -7.29 -53.98
CA ILE A 117 11.09 -8.60 -54.61
C ILE A 117 9.72 -8.95 -55.15
N SER A 118 9.66 -9.34 -56.40
CA SER A 118 8.47 -9.86 -57.07
C SER A 118 8.37 -11.37 -56.90
N PHE A 119 7.25 -11.81 -56.28
CA PHE A 119 6.92 -13.25 -56.15
C PHE A 119 6.02 -13.67 -57.33
N ASP A 120 6.55 -13.61 -58.53
CA ASP A 120 5.76 -13.85 -59.74
C ASP A 120 5.87 -15.29 -60.30
N ASN A 121 6.89 -16.06 -59.88
CA ASN A 121 7.09 -17.38 -60.34
C ASN A 121 6.18 -18.44 -59.66
N PRO A 122 5.20 -19.03 -60.37
CA PRO A 122 4.25 -19.97 -59.75
C PRO A 122 4.90 -21.30 -59.25
N LEU A 123 6.15 -21.56 -59.62
CA LEU A 123 6.89 -22.75 -59.23
C LEU A 123 7.81 -22.51 -58.04
N LEU A 124 7.87 -21.32 -57.50
CA LEU A 124 8.79 -20.96 -56.38
C LEU A 124 8.69 -21.90 -55.19
N PHE A 125 7.47 -22.24 -54.78
CA PHE A 125 7.22 -23.11 -53.63
C PHE A 125 7.01 -24.57 -53.96
N ARG A 126 7.37 -25.04 -55.20
CA ARG A 126 7.20 -26.42 -55.63
C ARG A 126 7.91 -27.43 -54.72
N HIS A 127 9.02 -27.01 -54.09
CA HIS A 127 9.84 -27.84 -53.21
C HIS A 127 9.37 -27.90 -51.77
N LEU A 128 8.25 -27.23 -51.43
CA LEU A 128 7.69 -27.13 -50.07
C LEU A 128 6.34 -27.86 -49.93
N PRO A 129 6.27 -29.16 -50.20
CA PRO A 129 5.00 -29.90 -50.22
C PRO A 129 4.33 -30.04 -48.83
N GLN A 130 5.10 -29.88 -47.76
CA GLN A 130 4.63 -30.00 -46.37
C GLN A 130 4.31 -28.66 -45.71
N LEU A 131 4.44 -27.53 -46.42
CA LEU A 131 4.25 -26.20 -45.87
C LEU A 131 2.81 -26.02 -45.39
N LYS A 132 2.67 -25.73 -44.10
CA LYS A 132 1.37 -25.51 -43.41
C LYS A 132 1.10 -24.05 -43.15
N LYS A 133 2.14 -23.27 -42.92
CA LYS A 133 2.04 -21.87 -42.58
C LYS A 133 3.04 -21.04 -43.35
N ILE A 134 2.58 -19.91 -43.93
CA ILE A 134 3.44 -18.93 -44.57
C ILE A 134 3.02 -17.51 -44.14
N GLU A 135 4.03 -16.71 -43.85
CA GLU A 135 3.86 -15.31 -43.47
C GLU A 135 4.66 -14.37 -44.37
N PHE A 136 4.00 -13.37 -44.94
CA PHE A 136 4.61 -12.30 -45.69
C PHE A 136 4.46 -11.00 -44.93
N HIS A 137 5.56 -10.40 -44.51
CA HIS A 137 5.59 -9.10 -43.81
C HIS A 137 6.34 -8.08 -44.65
N GLY A 138 5.77 -6.88 -44.81
CA GLY A 138 6.39 -5.82 -45.60
C GLY A 138 5.91 -5.78 -47.07
N ARG A 139 6.50 -4.91 -47.88
CA ARG A 139 6.10 -4.66 -49.25
C ARG A 139 6.49 -5.83 -50.20
N ASN A 140 5.64 -6.82 -50.31
CA ASN A 140 5.86 -7.98 -51.17
C ASN A 140 4.87 -7.94 -52.32
N ARG A 141 5.36 -7.95 -53.56
CA ARG A 141 4.54 -8.09 -54.78
C ARG A 141 4.27 -9.55 -55.04
N VAL A 142 3.12 -10.04 -54.60
CA VAL A 142 2.76 -11.47 -54.72
C VAL A 142 1.83 -11.71 -55.87
N SER A 143 2.24 -12.55 -56.82
CA SER A 143 1.42 -12.98 -57.94
C SER A 143 0.26 -13.89 -57.50
N GLY A 144 -0.87 -13.79 -58.18
CA GLY A 144 -2.06 -14.60 -57.86
C GLY A 144 -1.83 -16.12 -57.93
N THR A 145 -0.86 -16.61 -58.67
CA THR A 145 -0.66 -18.03 -58.90
C THR A 145 0.40 -18.71 -58.06
N ILE A 146 1.13 -17.94 -57.25
CA ILE A 146 2.33 -18.41 -56.53
C ILE A 146 2.03 -19.48 -55.46
N LEU A 147 0.87 -19.45 -54.82
CA LEU A 147 0.52 -20.39 -53.75
C LEU A 147 -0.16 -21.67 -54.23
N GLN A 148 -0.41 -21.83 -55.53
CA GLN A 148 -1.19 -22.93 -56.08
C GLN A 148 -0.59 -24.32 -55.82
N GLN A 149 0.71 -24.40 -55.58
CA GLN A 149 1.42 -25.66 -55.27
C GLN A 149 1.26 -26.08 -53.79
N LEU A 150 0.85 -25.18 -52.90
CA LEU A 150 0.82 -25.39 -51.43
C LEU A 150 -0.48 -26.04 -50.95
N LYS A 151 -0.74 -27.29 -51.36
CA LYS A 151 -1.98 -28.02 -51.04
C LYS A 151 -2.18 -28.33 -49.54
N GLN A 152 -1.12 -28.27 -48.73
CA GLN A 152 -1.17 -28.52 -47.28
C GLN A 152 -1.29 -27.25 -46.48
N LEU A 153 -1.28 -26.07 -47.13
CA LEU A 153 -1.31 -24.77 -46.44
C LEU A 153 -2.57 -24.63 -45.63
N LYS A 154 -2.39 -24.34 -44.34
CA LYS A 154 -3.43 -24.09 -43.36
C LYS A 154 -3.52 -22.61 -42.98
N GLU A 155 -2.40 -21.93 -42.91
CA GLU A 155 -2.32 -20.56 -42.41
C GLU A 155 -1.55 -19.68 -43.43
N LEU A 156 -2.19 -18.59 -43.83
CA LEU A 156 -1.61 -17.58 -44.70
C LEU A 156 -1.71 -16.19 -44.05
N TYR A 157 -0.56 -15.59 -43.84
CA TYR A 157 -0.44 -14.22 -43.29
C TYR A 157 0.21 -13.31 -44.35
N MET A 158 -0.44 -12.20 -44.66
CA MET A 158 0.02 -11.21 -45.61
C MET A 158 -0.10 -9.81 -44.99
N HIS A 159 0.73 -9.57 -43.97
CA HIS A 159 0.71 -8.32 -43.25
C HIS A 159 1.47 -7.21 -43.96
N ASN A 160 0.90 -5.99 -44.00
CA ASN A 160 1.57 -4.77 -44.46
C ASN A 160 2.25 -4.94 -45.86
N SER A 161 1.61 -5.69 -46.73
CA SER A 161 2.14 -6.03 -48.06
C SER A 161 1.79 -5.02 -49.14
N ASP A 162 1.31 -3.85 -48.78
CA ASP A 162 0.89 -2.76 -49.68
C ASP A 162 -0.16 -3.14 -50.73
N MET A 163 -0.88 -4.23 -50.50
CA MET A 163 -1.80 -4.88 -51.44
C MET A 163 -3.04 -3.95 -51.67
N LYS A 164 -3.24 -3.59 -52.94
CA LYS A 164 -4.39 -2.75 -53.34
C LYS A 164 -5.62 -3.55 -53.74
N LYS A 165 -5.41 -4.80 -54.23
CA LYS A 165 -6.45 -5.76 -54.60
C LYS A 165 -6.00 -7.15 -54.21
N LEU A 166 -6.91 -7.98 -53.78
CA LEU A 166 -6.67 -9.41 -53.57
C LEU A 166 -6.84 -10.14 -54.92
N PRO A 167 -5.79 -10.72 -55.50
CA PRO A 167 -5.93 -11.52 -56.70
C PRO A 167 -6.82 -12.74 -56.41
N LYS A 168 -7.83 -13.01 -57.24
CA LYS A 168 -8.74 -14.15 -57.02
C LYS A 168 -8.02 -15.47 -57.02
N GLU A 169 -6.98 -15.56 -57.81
CA GLU A 169 -6.16 -16.76 -58.01
C GLU A 169 -5.26 -17.06 -56.83
N LEU A 170 -4.91 -16.06 -56.01
CA LEU A 170 -3.97 -16.19 -54.88
C LEU A 170 -4.44 -17.22 -53.85
N VAL A 171 -5.70 -17.19 -53.51
CA VAL A 171 -6.32 -18.09 -52.51
C VAL A 171 -7.09 -19.22 -53.18
N SER A 172 -7.08 -19.27 -54.52
CA SER A 172 -7.69 -20.39 -55.25
C SER A 172 -6.90 -21.66 -55.02
N ASN A 173 -7.61 -22.79 -54.96
CA ASN A 173 -6.98 -24.10 -54.84
C ASN A 173 -6.16 -24.38 -53.55
N LEU A 174 -6.54 -23.74 -52.44
CA LEU A 174 -6.01 -23.96 -51.13
C LEU A 174 -7.05 -24.69 -50.21
N PRO A 175 -7.27 -25.98 -50.44
CA PRO A 175 -8.41 -26.71 -49.85
C PRO A 175 -8.30 -26.88 -48.32
N LYS A 176 -7.10 -26.75 -47.75
CA LYS A 176 -6.85 -26.90 -46.32
C LYS A 176 -6.68 -25.59 -45.57
N LEU A 177 -6.84 -24.44 -46.22
CA LEU A 177 -6.66 -23.14 -45.58
C LEU A 177 -7.71 -22.95 -44.52
N GLU A 178 -7.22 -22.76 -43.29
CA GLU A 178 -8.02 -22.55 -42.07
C GLU A 178 -7.95 -21.07 -41.63
N THR A 179 -6.81 -20.39 -41.90
CA THR A 179 -6.55 -19.03 -41.39
C THR A 179 -6.00 -18.17 -42.52
N LEU A 180 -6.60 -16.98 -42.71
CA LEU A 180 -6.17 -15.98 -43.69
C LEU A 180 -6.10 -14.59 -43.05
N TYR A 181 -4.90 -14.00 -42.97
CA TYR A 181 -4.65 -12.64 -42.51
C TYR A 181 -4.23 -11.75 -43.68
N LEU A 182 -4.98 -10.69 -43.93
CA LEU A 182 -4.75 -9.68 -44.96
C LEU A 182 -4.72 -8.26 -44.35
N ASP A 183 -4.46 -8.15 -43.06
CA ASP A 183 -4.49 -6.90 -42.34
C ASP A 183 -3.34 -5.96 -42.74
N LYS A 184 -3.53 -4.66 -42.40
CA LYS A 184 -2.58 -3.57 -42.71
C LYS A 184 -2.18 -3.49 -44.19
N ASN A 185 -3.13 -3.66 -45.09
CA ASN A 185 -2.94 -3.49 -46.49
C ASN A 185 -3.68 -2.25 -47.06
N LYS A 186 -3.79 -2.08 -48.36
CA LYS A 186 -4.47 -0.97 -49.02
C LYS A 186 -5.68 -1.45 -49.82
N LEU A 187 -6.33 -2.54 -49.42
CA LEU A 187 -7.48 -3.11 -50.10
C LEU A 187 -8.65 -2.14 -50.05
N LYS A 188 -9.14 -1.73 -51.22
CA LYS A 188 -10.33 -0.86 -51.37
C LYS A 188 -11.61 -1.65 -51.60
N HIS A 189 -11.49 -2.79 -52.19
CA HIS A 189 -12.59 -3.70 -52.52
C HIS A 189 -12.13 -5.13 -52.34
N VAL A 190 -12.99 -5.95 -51.83
CA VAL A 190 -12.83 -7.40 -51.81
C VAL A 190 -13.91 -7.97 -52.72
N SER A 191 -13.49 -8.69 -53.75
CA SER A 191 -14.40 -9.47 -54.59
C SER A 191 -14.80 -10.75 -53.84
N GLN A 192 -15.89 -11.38 -54.30
CA GLN A 192 -16.28 -12.68 -53.76
C GLN A 192 -15.09 -13.65 -53.74
N PHE A 193 -14.85 -14.26 -52.59
CA PHE A 193 -13.79 -15.25 -52.42
C PHE A 193 -14.04 -16.48 -53.29
N THR A 194 -12.99 -17.17 -53.70
CA THR A 194 -13.10 -18.54 -54.20
C THR A 194 -13.57 -19.44 -53.06
N THR A 195 -14.06 -20.63 -53.39
CA THR A 195 -14.52 -21.57 -52.34
C THR A 195 -13.35 -22.00 -51.46
N LEU A 196 -13.39 -21.61 -50.17
CA LEU A 196 -12.43 -22.00 -49.16
C LEU A 196 -13.18 -22.79 -48.05
N PRO A 197 -13.35 -24.09 -48.25
CA PRO A 197 -14.30 -24.91 -47.48
C PRO A 197 -13.89 -25.10 -46.03
N ASN A 198 -12.63 -24.85 -45.67
CA ASN A 198 -12.11 -25.02 -44.32
C ASN A 198 -11.68 -23.73 -43.65
N LEU A 199 -11.85 -22.56 -44.29
CA LEU A 199 -11.47 -21.30 -43.70
C LEU A 199 -12.33 -20.96 -42.47
N MET A 200 -11.67 -20.80 -41.34
CA MET A 200 -12.28 -20.49 -40.04
C MET A 200 -11.97 -19.05 -39.59
N TYR A 201 -10.80 -18.54 -39.93
CA TYR A 201 -10.32 -17.25 -39.49
C TYR A 201 -10.00 -16.34 -40.69
N LEU A 202 -10.66 -15.20 -40.78
CA LEU A 202 -10.41 -14.20 -41.80
C LEU A 202 -10.21 -12.82 -41.17
N ASN A 203 -9.02 -12.26 -41.29
CA ASN A 203 -8.69 -10.93 -40.88
C ASN A 203 -8.39 -10.03 -42.08
N ILE A 204 -9.20 -9.00 -42.32
CA ILE A 204 -9.00 -7.99 -43.35
C ILE A 204 -8.97 -6.58 -42.69
N SER A 205 -8.61 -6.52 -41.43
CA SER A 205 -8.56 -5.25 -40.68
C SER A 205 -7.48 -4.31 -41.23
N SER A 206 -7.56 -3.07 -40.84
CA SER A 206 -6.58 -2.03 -41.21
C SER A 206 -6.36 -1.92 -42.72
N ASN A 207 -7.46 -1.87 -43.47
CA ASN A 207 -7.47 -1.70 -44.91
C ASN A 207 -8.21 -0.43 -45.34
N GLN A 208 -8.65 -0.32 -46.55
CA GLN A 208 -9.37 0.83 -47.08
C GLN A 208 -10.74 0.45 -47.68
N LEU A 209 -11.35 -0.61 -47.14
CA LEU A 209 -12.65 -1.08 -47.64
C LEU A 209 -13.76 -0.03 -47.36
N VAL A 210 -14.49 0.34 -48.42
CA VAL A 210 -15.57 1.31 -48.31
C VAL A 210 -16.94 0.65 -48.30
N LYS A 211 -17.06 -0.46 -49.03
CA LYS A 211 -18.27 -1.28 -49.08
C LYS A 211 -17.89 -2.75 -49.31
N LEU A 212 -18.75 -3.63 -48.79
CA LEU A 212 -18.70 -5.05 -49.06
C LEU A 212 -19.75 -5.36 -50.16
N GLN A 213 -19.43 -6.33 -51.03
CA GLN A 213 -20.41 -6.86 -51.99
C GLN A 213 -21.36 -7.79 -51.25
N GLU A 214 -22.61 -7.84 -51.68
CA GLU A 214 -23.57 -8.85 -51.24
C GLU A 214 -22.97 -10.26 -51.48
N ASN A 215 -23.13 -11.16 -50.51
CA ASN A 215 -22.60 -12.52 -50.57
C ASN A 215 -21.06 -12.65 -50.71
N VAL A 216 -20.28 -11.62 -50.32
CA VAL A 216 -18.81 -11.63 -50.40
C VAL A 216 -18.21 -12.82 -49.66
N PHE A 217 -18.83 -13.23 -48.53
CA PHE A 217 -18.38 -14.33 -47.65
C PHE A 217 -19.12 -15.67 -47.92
N SER A 218 -20.07 -15.74 -48.85
CA SER A 218 -20.95 -16.89 -49.04
C SER A 218 -20.19 -18.21 -49.37
N ARG A 219 -18.96 -18.12 -49.88
CA ARG A 219 -18.12 -19.27 -50.18
C ARG A 219 -17.19 -19.70 -49.07
N LEU A 220 -17.42 -19.23 -47.85
CA LEU A 220 -16.65 -19.50 -46.64
C LEU A 220 -17.55 -20.17 -45.58
N PRO A 221 -18.01 -21.42 -45.81
CA PRO A 221 -19.07 -22.02 -45.00
C PRO A 221 -18.67 -22.30 -43.55
N LYS A 222 -17.35 -22.47 -43.26
CA LYS A 222 -16.84 -22.72 -41.90
C LYS A 222 -16.30 -21.48 -41.20
N LEU A 223 -16.53 -20.29 -41.75
CA LEU A 223 -16.03 -19.05 -41.18
C LEU A 223 -16.56 -18.86 -39.74
N LYS A 224 -15.63 -18.74 -38.80
CA LYS A 224 -15.89 -18.56 -37.36
C LYS A 224 -15.56 -17.15 -36.90
N ILE A 225 -14.44 -16.61 -37.34
CA ILE A 225 -13.96 -15.32 -36.91
C ILE A 225 -13.71 -14.46 -38.13
N LEU A 226 -14.35 -13.28 -38.12
CA LEU A 226 -14.18 -12.27 -39.16
C LEU A 226 -13.81 -10.93 -38.50
N ASP A 227 -12.66 -10.40 -38.90
CA ASP A 227 -12.21 -9.08 -38.49
C ASP A 227 -12.11 -8.14 -39.68
N LEU A 228 -12.94 -7.08 -39.66
CA LEU A 228 -13.00 -6.00 -40.65
C LEU A 228 -12.62 -4.64 -40.04
N SER A 229 -12.03 -4.65 -38.85
CA SER A 229 -11.74 -3.42 -38.08
C SER A 229 -10.81 -2.48 -38.83
N SER A 230 -10.83 -1.21 -38.47
CA SER A 230 -9.95 -0.18 -39.06
C SER A 230 -10.05 -0.04 -40.59
N ASN A 231 -11.26 -0.11 -41.13
CA ASN A 231 -11.56 0.11 -42.52
C ASN A 231 -12.32 1.45 -42.74
N LYS A 232 -13.06 1.57 -43.79
CA LYS A 232 -13.88 2.75 -44.17
C LYS A 232 -15.30 2.35 -44.57
N LEU A 233 -15.78 1.24 -43.98
CA LEU A 233 -17.10 0.71 -44.31
C LEU A 233 -18.17 1.69 -43.89
N LYS A 234 -19.13 1.96 -44.81
CA LYS A 234 -20.26 2.85 -44.58
C LYS A 234 -21.58 2.13 -44.31
N ARG A 235 -21.64 0.86 -44.64
CA ARG A 235 -22.86 0.07 -44.53
C ARG A 235 -22.51 -1.41 -44.41
N LEU A 236 -23.22 -2.13 -43.53
CA LEU A 236 -23.33 -3.57 -43.53
C LEU A 236 -24.72 -3.94 -44.04
N ALA A 237 -24.73 -4.66 -45.15
CA ALA A 237 -25.96 -4.99 -45.84
C ALA A 237 -26.71 -6.16 -45.20
N THR A 238 -28.02 -6.19 -45.37
CA THR A 238 -28.88 -7.33 -45.08
C THR A 238 -28.28 -8.60 -45.75
N ASP A 239 -28.41 -9.74 -45.13
CA ASP A 239 -27.98 -11.06 -45.66
C ASP A 239 -26.49 -11.24 -45.89
N LEU A 240 -25.65 -10.31 -45.42
CA LEU A 240 -24.19 -10.39 -45.57
C LEU A 240 -23.61 -11.71 -45.08
N PHE A 241 -24.20 -12.34 -44.06
CA PHE A 241 -23.73 -13.54 -43.38
C PHE A 241 -24.67 -14.74 -43.55
N MET A 242 -25.62 -14.68 -44.47
CA MET A 242 -26.67 -15.69 -44.64
C MET A 242 -26.12 -17.12 -44.81
N GLU A 243 -24.98 -17.28 -45.48
CA GLU A 243 -24.35 -18.58 -45.71
C GLU A 243 -23.24 -18.92 -44.66
N ASN A 244 -22.99 -18.01 -43.70
CA ASN A 244 -21.90 -18.16 -42.73
C ASN A 244 -22.45 -18.62 -41.36
N ASN A 245 -23.18 -19.76 -41.37
CA ASN A 245 -23.90 -20.24 -40.17
C ASN A 245 -23.02 -20.66 -39.00
N HIS A 246 -21.70 -20.63 -39.13
CA HIS A 246 -20.72 -20.97 -38.08
C HIS A 246 -19.99 -19.76 -37.52
N LEU A 247 -20.44 -18.53 -37.87
CA LEU A 247 -19.80 -17.31 -37.39
C LEU A 247 -19.95 -17.21 -35.87
N GLU A 248 -18.80 -17.12 -35.17
CA GLU A 248 -18.72 -17.03 -33.71
C GLU A 248 -18.30 -15.63 -33.27
N VAL A 249 -17.39 -14.97 -34.00
CA VAL A 249 -16.86 -13.64 -33.65
C VAL A 249 -16.86 -12.75 -34.88
N PHE A 250 -17.48 -11.60 -34.73
CA PHE A 250 -17.47 -10.53 -35.72
C PHE A 250 -16.89 -9.25 -35.16
N LYS A 251 -15.88 -8.68 -35.84
CA LYS A 251 -15.28 -7.40 -35.48
C LYS A 251 -15.25 -6.44 -36.67
N ALA A 252 -15.71 -5.22 -36.43
CA ALA A 252 -15.64 -4.16 -37.44
C ALA A 252 -15.41 -2.80 -36.78
N ASP A 253 -14.49 -2.77 -35.80
CA ASP A 253 -14.18 -1.57 -35.01
C ASP A 253 -13.46 -0.50 -35.84
N ASP A 254 -13.40 0.74 -35.34
CA ASP A 254 -12.58 1.81 -35.90
C ASP A 254 -12.86 2.13 -37.37
N GLN A 255 -14.10 2.16 -37.76
CA GLN A 255 -14.44 2.50 -39.17
C GLN A 255 -14.19 3.99 -39.46
N LYS A 256 -13.20 4.25 -40.31
CA LYS A 256 -12.80 5.62 -40.71
C LYS A 256 -13.76 6.23 -41.74
N CYS A 257 -15.04 6.18 -41.47
CA CYS A 257 -16.10 6.71 -42.27
C CYS A 257 -16.88 7.85 -41.55
N SER A 258 -17.87 8.46 -42.18
CA SER A 258 -18.77 9.42 -41.52
C SER A 258 -19.68 8.73 -40.50
N GLU A 259 -20.17 7.55 -40.85
CA GLU A 259 -21.07 6.73 -40.08
C GLU A 259 -21.11 5.33 -40.68
N LEU A 260 -21.17 4.29 -39.84
CA LEU A 260 -21.45 2.91 -40.25
C LEU A 260 -22.93 2.62 -40.02
N VAL A 261 -23.68 2.45 -41.12
CA VAL A 261 -25.09 2.08 -41.08
C VAL A 261 -25.22 0.57 -41.08
N LEU A 262 -25.95 0.04 -40.12
CA LEU A 262 -26.32 -1.37 -40.03
C LEU A 262 -27.70 -1.55 -40.61
N GLU A 263 -27.86 -2.45 -41.56
CA GLU A 263 -29.18 -2.80 -42.06
C GLU A 263 -29.89 -3.80 -41.17
N LYS A 264 -31.18 -3.82 -41.26
CA LYS A 264 -32.01 -4.79 -40.56
C LYS A 264 -31.58 -6.21 -40.98
N ASN A 265 -31.54 -7.13 -40.01
CA ASN A 265 -31.24 -8.54 -40.20
C ASN A 265 -29.79 -8.89 -40.58
N VAL A 266 -28.81 -8.00 -40.43
CA VAL A 266 -27.39 -8.29 -40.72
C VAL A 266 -26.89 -9.54 -39.96
N PHE A 267 -27.27 -9.67 -38.68
CA PHE A 267 -26.87 -10.80 -37.84
C PHE A 267 -27.99 -11.77 -37.49
N THR A 268 -29.18 -11.56 -38.05
CA THR A 268 -30.32 -12.44 -37.77
C THR A 268 -29.99 -13.88 -38.14
N GLU A 269 -30.41 -14.85 -37.34
CA GLU A 269 -30.15 -16.29 -37.47
C GLU A 269 -28.70 -16.73 -37.27
N GLN A 270 -27.80 -15.89 -36.80
CA GLN A 270 -26.44 -16.29 -36.49
C GLN A 270 -26.35 -17.00 -35.11
N LYS A 271 -26.83 -18.25 -35.06
CA LYS A 271 -27.06 -19.02 -33.82
C LYS A 271 -25.78 -19.30 -33.03
N PHE A 272 -24.61 -19.29 -33.63
CA PHE A 272 -23.32 -19.54 -33.00
C PHE A 272 -22.54 -18.25 -32.72
N LEU A 273 -23.08 -17.09 -33.05
CA LEU A 273 -22.45 -15.81 -32.83
C LEU A 273 -22.31 -15.54 -31.31
N LYS A 274 -21.08 -15.35 -30.85
CA LYS A 274 -20.71 -15.16 -29.44
C LYS A 274 -20.29 -13.73 -29.15
N GLU A 275 -19.57 -13.12 -30.06
CA GLU A 275 -19.01 -11.78 -29.90
C GLU A 275 -19.26 -10.93 -31.15
N VAL A 276 -19.82 -9.73 -30.92
CA VAL A 276 -19.92 -8.68 -31.91
C VAL A 276 -19.22 -7.43 -31.38
N SER A 277 -18.27 -6.89 -32.15
CA SER A 277 -17.59 -5.65 -31.85
C SER A 277 -17.76 -4.66 -32.99
N LEU A 278 -18.33 -3.50 -32.66
CA LEU A 278 -18.65 -2.38 -33.57
C LEU A 278 -18.20 -1.06 -32.93
N SER A 279 -17.12 -1.11 -32.19
CA SER A 279 -16.60 0.05 -31.47
C SER A 279 -16.06 1.10 -32.44
N ASN A 280 -16.23 2.39 -32.10
CA ASN A 280 -15.69 3.53 -32.82
C ASN A 280 -16.10 3.58 -34.31
N CYS A 281 -17.36 3.30 -34.58
CA CYS A 281 -17.95 3.26 -35.93
C CYS A 281 -18.87 4.46 -36.22
N LYS A 282 -19.02 5.39 -35.27
CA LYS A 282 -19.93 6.56 -35.35
C LYS A 282 -21.39 6.19 -35.61
N ILE A 283 -21.83 5.03 -35.16
CA ILE A 283 -23.18 4.53 -35.27
C ILE A 283 -24.11 5.44 -34.44
N THR A 284 -25.18 5.91 -35.05
CA THR A 284 -26.18 6.79 -34.42
C THR A 284 -27.41 6.03 -33.94
N ALA A 285 -27.78 4.95 -34.61
CA ALA A 285 -28.92 4.12 -34.28
C ALA A 285 -28.69 2.66 -34.68
N LEU A 286 -29.34 1.74 -33.98
CA LEU A 286 -29.35 0.30 -34.30
C LEU A 286 -30.76 -0.04 -34.83
N PRO A 287 -30.87 -0.91 -35.84
CA PRO A 287 -32.17 -1.40 -36.30
C PRO A 287 -32.75 -2.40 -35.29
N GLU A 288 -34.08 -2.46 -35.21
CA GLU A 288 -34.79 -3.48 -34.44
C GLU A 288 -34.47 -4.88 -34.97
N GLY A 289 -34.40 -5.87 -34.07
CA GLY A 289 -34.15 -7.27 -34.38
C GLY A 289 -32.76 -7.58 -34.91
N ILE A 290 -31.77 -6.69 -34.74
CA ILE A 290 -30.42 -6.87 -35.31
C ILE A 290 -29.71 -8.15 -34.82
N PHE A 291 -29.93 -8.60 -33.59
CA PHE A 291 -29.40 -9.83 -33.04
C PHE A 291 -30.48 -10.92 -32.82
N GLN A 292 -31.57 -10.83 -33.56
CA GLN A 292 -32.65 -11.81 -33.45
C GLN A 292 -32.11 -13.20 -33.77
N HIS A 293 -32.44 -14.19 -32.91
CA HIS A 293 -31.98 -15.60 -32.99
C HIS A 293 -30.47 -15.81 -32.84
N CYS A 294 -29.73 -14.83 -32.31
CA CYS A 294 -28.31 -15.01 -31.92
C CYS A 294 -28.20 -15.67 -30.56
N LEU A 295 -28.56 -16.98 -30.48
CA LEU A 295 -28.75 -17.72 -29.23
C LEU A 295 -27.52 -17.88 -28.35
N GLN A 296 -26.31 -17.70 -28.88
CA GLN A 296 -25.04 -17.85 -28.15
C GLN A 296 -24.32 -16.51 -27.98
N LEU A 297 -24.98 -15.39 -28.28
CA LEU A 297 -24.37 -14.09 -28.16
C LEU A 297 -24.04 -13.81 -26.70
N PHE A 298 -22.73 -13.66 -26.41
CA PHE A 298 -22.18 -13.49 -25.08
C PHE A 298 -21.70 -12.06 -24.86
N LYS A 299 -21.07 -11.45 -25.88
CA LYS A 299 -20.44 -10.13 -25.79
C LYS A 299 -20.86 -9.23 -26.94
N VAL A 300 -21.32 -8.02 -26.59
CA VAL A 300 -21.68 -6.98 -27.53
C VAL A 300 -20.90 -5.72 -27.19
N ASP A 301 -20.03 -5.27 -28.09
CA ASP A 301 -19.28 -4.04 -27.97
C ASP A 301 -19.77 -2.99 -28.97
N LEU A 302 -20.43 -1.98 -28.44
CA LEU A 302 -20.96 -0.82 -29.19
C LEU A 302 -20.33 0.49 -28.68
N SER A 303 -19.18 0.39 -28.02
CA SER A 303 -18.50 1.54 -27.43
C SER A 303 -18.03 2.54 -28.48
N HIS A 304 -17.72 3.75 -28.03
CA HIS A 304 -17.18 4.81 -28.90
C HIS A 304 -18.04 5.15 -30.13
N ASN A 305 -19.34 5.10 -29.97
CA ASN A 305 -20.30 5.43 -31.04
C ASN A 305 -21.08 6.73 -30.74
N LYS A 306 -22.19 6.96 -31.37
CA LYS A 306 -23.07 8.12 -31.16
C LYS A 306 -24.49 7.70 -30.79
N LEU A 307 -24.63 6.56 -30.17
CA LEU A 307 -25.92 6.02 -29.77
C LEU A 307 -26.56 6.89 -28.70
N GLN A 308 -27.85 7.20 -28.88
CA GLN A 308 -28.67 7.92 -27.92
C GLN A 308 -29.74 7.02 -27.28
N SER A 309 -30.09 5.94 -27.94
CA SER A 309 -31.04 4.92 -27.45
C SER A 309 -30.68 3.55 -27.97
N LEU A 310 -31.25 2.52 -27.40
CA LEU A 310 -31.16 1.13 -27.83
C LEU A 310 -32.55 0.61 -28.23
N PRO A 311 -32.65 -0.25 -29.24
CA PRO A 311 -33.90 -0.94 -29.54
C PRO A 311 -34.31 -1.85 -28.38
N GLU A 312 -35.62 -1.96 -28.07
CA GLU A 312 -36.13 -2.74 -26.98
C GLU A 312 -35.80 -4.25 -27.10
N ASP A 313 -35.79 -4.74 -28.31
CA ASP A 313 -35.56 -6.14 -28.66
C ASP A 313 -34.08 -6.51 -28.91
N LEU A 314 -33.14 -5.57 -28.61
CA LEU A 314 -31.70 -5.76 -28.91
C LEU A 314 -31.15 -7.10 -28.42
N LEU A 315 -31.56 -7.54 -27.22
CA LEU A 315 -31.06 -8.76 -26.55
C LEU A 315 -32.17 -9.83 -26.38
N SER A 316 -33.33 -9.69 -27.00
CA SER A 316 -34.53 -10.51 -26.74
C SER A 316 -34.29 -12.01 -26.87
N ASP A 317 -33.44 -12.43 -27.81
CA ASP A 317 -33.15 -13.83 -28.12
C ASP A 317 -31.70 -14.21 -27.78
N SER A 318 -31.02 -13.45 -26.94
CA SER A 318 -29.62 -13.65 -26.64
C SER A 318 -29.37 -13.96 -25.15
N PHE A 319 -28.26 -14.56 -24.85
CA PHE A 319 -27.73 -14.72 -23.49
C PHE A 319 -26.52 -13.80 -23.26
N ALA A 320 -26.61 -12.56 -23.74
CA ALA A 320 -25.52 -11.60 -23.64
C ALA A 320 -25.15 -11.37 -22.16
N VAL A 321 -23.89 -11.57 -21.85
CA VAL A 321 -23.33 -11.42 -20.50
C VAL A 321 -22.60 -10.10 -20.36
N GLU A 322 -21.97 -9.65 -21.44
CA GLU A 322 -21.17 -8.43 -21.48
C GLU A 322 -21.70 -7.45 -22.51
N LEU A 323 -22.04 -6.23 -22.06
CA LEU A 323 -22.53 -5.14 -22.90
C LEU A 323 -21.69 -3.88 -22.70
N TYR A 324 -21.00 -3.47 -23.74
CA TYR A 324 -20.12 -2.31 -23.77
C TYR A 324 -20.76 -1.17 -24.54
N LEU A 325 -21.10 -0.07 -23.85
CA LEU A 325 -21.77 1.11 -24.36
C LEU A 325 -21.05 2.41 -23.99
N GLN A 326 -19.82 2.32 -23.50
CA GLN A 326 -19.04 3.49 -23.10
C GLN A 326 -18.72 4.40 -24.30
N HIS A 327 -18.51 5.68 -24.03
CA HIS A 327 -18.24 6.68 -25.05
C HIS A 327 -19.33 6.78 -26.14
N ASN A 328 -20.56 6.86 -25.70
CA ASN A 328 -21.73 7.13 -26.55
C ASN A 328 -22.40 8.47 -26.18
N GLU A 329 -23.61 8.71 -26.64
CA GLU A 329 -24.34 9.93 -26.39
C GLU A 329 -25.63 9.72 -25.60
N PHE A 330 -25.69 8.70 -24.75
CA PHE A 330 -26.84 8.46 -23.88
C PHE A 330 -27.01 9.60 -22.87
N ILE A 331 -28.19 10.25 -22.86
CA ILE A 331 -28.54 11.33 -21.92
C ILE A 331 -29.47 10.77 -20.83
N ASN A 332 -30.62 10.27 -21.27
CA ASN A 332 -31.58 9.54 -20.45
C ASN A 332 -32.06 8.39 -21.31
N MET A 333 -31.78 7.16 -20.91
CA MET A 333 -32.43 6.03 -21.60
C MET A 333 -33.93 6.14 -21.33
N GLN A 334 -34.72 6.13 -22.38
CA GLN A 334 -36.17 6.44 -22.30
C GLN A 334 -36.85 5.58 -21.24
N PRO A 335 -37.67 6.20 -20.35
CA PRO A 335 -38.23 5.50 -19.21
C PRO A 335 -39.28 4.44 -19.53
N GLU A 336 -39.70 4.34 -20.77
CA GLU A 336 -40.83 3.50 -21.22
C GLU A 336 -40.40 2.20 -21.89
N SER A 337 -39.13 2.07 -22.35
CA SER A 337 -38.66 0.88 -23.04
C SER A 337 -37.87 -0.04 -22.12
N GLN A 338 -38.40 -1.19 -21.88
CA GLN A 338 -37.73 -2.26 -21.16
C GLN A 338 -36.88 -3.06 -22.16
N LEU A 339 -35.55 -3.09 -21.97
CA LEU A 339 -34.68 -3.90 -22.83
C LEU A 339 -34.95 -5.40 -22.59
N LEU A 340 -35.59 -6.01 -23.57
CA LEU A 340 -35.95 -7.44 -23.50
C LEU A 340 -34.68 -8.30 -23.57
N GLY A 341 -34.63 -9.38 -22.75
CA GLY A 341 -33.50 -10.34 -22.74
C GLY A 341 -32.26 -9.88 -21.98
N ALA A 342 -32.26 -8.68 -21.39
CA ALA A 342 -31.07 -8.16 -20.68
C ALA A 342 -30.86 -8.78 -19.27
N ASN A 343 -31.69 -9.74 -18.86
CA ASN A 343 -31.62 -10.36 -17.52
C ASN A 343 -30.30 -11.10 -17.27
N ASP A 344 -29.65 -11.60 -18.30
CA ASP A 344 -28.40 -12.37 -18.18
C ASP A 344 -27.15 -11.50 -18.22
N VAL A 345 -27.29 -10.22 -18.50
CA VAL A 345 -26.15 -9.28 -18.54
C VAL A 345 -25.54 -9.16 -17.14
N CYS A 346 -24.27 -9.54 -17.04
CA CYS A 346 -23.48 -9.47 -15.83
C CYS A 346 -22.54 -8.25 -15.79
N PHE A 347 -22.11 -7.76 -16.95
CA PHE A 347 -21.26 -6.61 -17.12
C PHE A 347 -21.91 -5.59 -18.03
N LEU A 348 -22.04 -4.37 -17.54
CA LEU A 348 -22.58 -3.23 -18.30
C LEU A 348 -21.66 -2.03 -18.13
N ASP A 349 -21.14 -1.52 -19.25
CA ASP A 349 -20.36 -0.29 -19.28
C ASP A 349 -21.12 0.83 -19.99
N LEU A 350 -21.54 1.82 -19.23
CA LEU A 350 -22.18 3.06 -19.67
C LEU A 350 -21.32 4.29 -19.37
N SER A 351 -20.04 4.08 -19.08
CA SER A 351 -19.13 5.20 -18.80
C SER A 351 -18.94 6.13 -19.98
N HIS A 352 -18.45 7.33 -19.71
CA HIS A 352 -18.19 8.33 -20.77
C HIS A 352 -19.40 8.63 -21.66
N ASN A 353 -20.57 8.71 -21.05
CA ASN A 353 -21.79 9.14 -21.72
C ASN A 353 -22.24 10.53 -21.21
N LYS A 354 -23.45 10.90 -21.45
CA LYS A 354 -24.05 12.17 -21.02
C LYS A 354 -25.22 11.95 -20.04
N ILE A 355 -25.20 10.82 -19.32
CA ILE A 355 -26.30 10.41 -18.44
C ILE A 355 -26.38 11.40 -17.27
N THR A 356 -27.57 11.97 -17.06
CA THR A 356 -27.81 12.99 -16.02
C THR A 356 -28.53 12.44 -14.80
N THR A 357 -29.42 11.48 -15.01
CA THR A 357 -30.19 10.84 -13.95
C THR A 357 -30.24 9.34 -14.12
N LEU A 358 -30.20 8.61 -13.02
CA LEU A 358 -30.33 7.17 -13.02
C LEU A 358 -31.67 6.78 -12.41
N SER A 359 -32.58 6.28 -13.26
CA SER A 359 -33.91 5.83 -12.84
C SER A 359 -33.97 4.32 -12.68
N ILE A 360 -34.99 3.84 -11.92
CA ILE A 360 -35.28 2.41 -11.81
C ILE A 360 -35.50 1.76 -13.18
N GLN A 361 -36.09 2.47 -14.11
CA GLN A 361 -36.44 1.94 -15.43
C GLN A 361 -35.19 1.56 -16.24
N LEU A 362 -34.12 2.32 -16.13
CA LEU A 362 -32.86 2.04 -16.82
C LEU A 362 -32.31 0.66 -16.44
N LEU A 363 -32.29 0.34 -15.15
CA LEU A 363 -31.61 -0.87 -14.64
C LEU A 363 -32.55 -2.05 -14.42
N LYS A 364 -33.88 -1.87 -14.57
CA LYS A 364 -34.87 -2.90 -14.24
C LYS A 364 -34.65 -4.19 -15.02
N SER A 365 -34.22 -4.12 -16.27
CA SER A 365 -34.00 -5.26 -17.14
C SER A 365 -32.72 -6.06 -16.82
N PHE A 366 -31.81 -5.52 -16.03
CA PHE A 366 -30.47 -6.08 -15.78
C PHE A 366 -30.39 -6.80 -14.41
N SER A 367 -31.23 -7.81 -14.16
CA SER A 367 -31.34 -8.44 -12.84
C SER A 367 -30.09 -9.24 -12.40
N SER A 368 -29.30 -9.74 -13.33
CA SER A 368 -28.07 -10.53 -13.05
C SER A 368 -26.79 -9.68 -13.02
N LEU A 369 -26.91 -8.35 -13.11
CA LEU A 369 -25.77 -7.44 -13.23
C LEU A 369 -24.82 -7.55 -12.04
N LYS A 370 -23.55 -7.85 -12.31
CA LYS A 370 -22.47 -7.96 -11.31
C LYS A 370 -21.57 -6.75 -11.31
N GLN A 371 -21.32 -6.17 -12.48
CA GLN A 371 -20.48 -4.99 -12.64
C GLN A 371 -21.21 -3.93 -13.45
N LEU A 372 -21.24 -2.71 -12.92
CA LEU A 372 -21.82 -1.53 -13.56
C LEU A 372 -20.82 -0.39 -13.56
N GLN A 373 -20.49 0.09 -14.76
CA GLN A 373 -19.63 1.23 -14.97
C GLN A 373 -20.48 2.43 -15.43
N LEU A 374 -20.50 3.51 -14.66
CA LEU A 374 -21.22 4.75 -14.93
C LEU A 374 -20.32 5.98 -14.77
N HIS A 375 -19.00 5.75 -14.66
CA HIS A 375 -18.06 6.85 -14.47
C HIS A 375 -17.99 7.79 -15.70
N ASN A 376 -17.49 9.00 -15.47
CA ASN A 376 -17.41 10.01 -16.51
C ASN A 376 -18.76 10.28 -17.21
N ASN A 377 -19.79 10.48 -16.41
CA ASN A 377 -21.10 10.92 -16.85
C ASN A 377 -21.45 12.31 -16.27
N GLN A 378 -22.71 12.70 -16.25
CA GLN A 378 -23.19 13.95 -15.67
C GLN A 378 -24.26 13.68 -14.61
N LEU A 379 -24.17 12.53 -13.94
CA LEU A 379 -25.14 12.11 -12.94
C LEU A 379 -25.16 13.09 -11.76
N TYR A 380 -26.29 13.70 -11.51
CA TYR A 380 -26.54 14.52 -10.32
C TYR A 380 -27.63 13.92 -9.42
N MET A 381 -28.44 13.01 -9.94
CA MET A 381 -29.53 12.37 -9.22
C MET A 381 -29.62 10.88 -9.55
N ILE A 382 -29.86 10.06 -8.54
CA ILE A 382 -30.14 8.63 -8.64
C ILE A 382 -31.47 8.36 -7.90
N ASP A 383 -32.42 7.70 -8.55
CA ASP A 383 -33.69 7.33 -7.93
C ASP A 383 -33.46 6.32 -6.81
N VAL A 384 -34.28 6.41 -5.77
CA VAL A 384 -34.19 5.54 -4.57
C VAL A 384 -34.24 4.05 -4.88
N ASP A 385 -35.10 3.66 -5.80
CA ASP A 385 -35.29 2.28 -6.22
C ASP A 385 -34.42 1.89 -7.43
N ALA A 386 -33.49 2.76 -7.88
CA ALA A 386 -32.73 2.54 -9.11
C ALA A 386 -32.01 1.18 -9.14
N PHE A 387 -31.52 0.72 -7.99
CA PHE A 387 -30.77 -0.54 -7.85
C PHE A 387 -31.59 -1.71 -7.31
N LYS A 388 -32.90 -1.60 -7.23
CA LYS A 388 -33.76 -2.61 -6.61
C LYS A 388 -33.63 -3.99 -7.29
N SER A 389 -33.53 -4.00 -8.61
CA SER A 389 -33.40 -5.25 -9.39
C SER A 389 -32.02 -5.92 -9.23
N GLN A 390 -30.99 -5.17 -8.84
CA GLN A 390 -29.62 -5.64 -8.67
C GLN A 390 -29.28 -6.04 -7.23
N SER A 391 -30.25 -6.08 -6.35
CA SER A 391 -30.07 -6.28 -4.91
C SER A 391 -29.25 -7.53 -4.56
N HIS A 392 -29.41 -8.61 -5.31
CA HIS A 392 -28.74 -9.89 -5.08
C HIS A 392 -27.61 -10.21 -6.09
N SER A 393 -27.25 -9.30 -6.97
CA SER A 393 -26.32 -9.57 -8.07
C SER A 393 -25.12 -8.61 -8.09
N LEU A 394 -25.31 -7.31 -7.88
CA LEU A 394 -24.28 -6.30 -8.09
C LEU A 394 -23.15 -6.40 -7.05
N ILE A 395 -21.92 -6.51 -7.56
CA ILE A 395 -20.68 -6.65 -6.78
C ILE A 395 -19.79 -5.41 -6.93
N PHE A 396 -19.74 -4.84 -8.12
CA PHE A 396 -18.91 -3.69 -8.44
C PHE A 396 -19.75 -2.57 -9.04
N LEU A 397 -19.67 -1.38 -8.48
CA LEU A 397 -20.34 -0.17 -8.95
C LEU A 397 -19.38 0.99 -9.01
N ASN A 398 -19.17 1.53 -10.22
CA ASN A 398 -18.35 2.71 -10.43
C ASN A 398 -19.23 3.89 -10.86
N LEU A 399 -19.28 4.91 -10.02
CA LEU A 399 -20.01 6.17 -10.21
C LEU A 399 -19.05 7.37 -10.20
N SER A 400 -17.76 7.15 -10.38
CA SER A 400 -16.75 8.21 -10.30
C SER A 400 -16.90 9.22 -11.45
N HIS A 401 -16.31 10.40 -11.28
CA HIS A 401 -16.37 11.47 -12.28
C HIS A 401 -17.82 11.82 -12.70
N ASN A 402 -18.65 12.10 -11.71
CA ASN A 402 -20.04 12.56 -11.88
C ASN A 402 -20.29 13.86 -11.09
N ARG A 403 -21.54 14.20 -10.81
CA ARG A 403 -21.94 15.40 -10.05
C ARG A 403 -22.83 15.03 -8.86
N LEU A 404 -22.61 13.86 -8.28
CA LEU A 404 -23.43 13.36 -7.18
C LEU A 404 -23.10 14.12 -5.89
N THR A 405 -24.13 14.67 -5.26
CA THR A 405 -24.00 15.33 -3.95
C THR A 405 -24.44 14.43 -2.80
N LEU A 406 -25.37 13.53 -3.04
CA LEU A 406 -25.98 12.61 -2.08
C LEU A 406 -26.46 13.32 -0.78
N HIS A 407 -26.96 14.57 -0.89
CA HIS A 407 -27.42 15.35 0.26
C HIS A 407 -28.64 14.73 0.94
N GLU A 408 -28.63 14.73 2.26
CA GLU A 408 -29.86 14.64 3.07
C GLU A 408 -30.59 16.00 2.98
N ASN A 409 -31.56 16.11 2.08
CA ASN A 409 -32.39 17.32 2.05
C ASN A 409 -33.24 17.39 3.33
N ASN A 410 -32.91 18.31 4.20
CA ASN A 410 -33.69 18.70 5.38
C ASN A 410 -35.03 19.39 5.05
N ASP A 411 -35.40 19.45 3.79
CA ASP A 411 -36.72 19.98 3.41
C ASP A 411 -37.81 18.97 3.75
N ARG A 412 -38.53 19.27 4.82
CA ARG A 412 -39.61 18.48 5.43
C ARG A 412 -40.81 18.17 4.50
N MET A 413 -40.72 18.43 3.20
CA MET A 413 -41.85 18.29 2.28
C MET A 413 -41.67 17.31 1.12
N ILE A 414 -40.48 16.73 0.91
CA ILE A 414 -40.32 15.66 -0.08
C ILE A 414 -39.62 14.53 0.62
N ASN A 415 -40.26 13.34 0.67
CA ASN A 415 -39.76 12.12 1.28
C ASN A 415 -38.25 11.96 1.10
N SER A 416 -37.51 12.24 2.15
CA SER A 416 -36.04 12.15 2.23
C SER A 416 -35.59 10.70 2.11
N THR A 417 -35.33 10.27 0.90
CA THR A 417 -35.04 8.85 0.57
C THR A 417 -33.67 8.61 -0.05
N SER A 418 -32.84 9.64 -0.23
CA SER A 418 -31.48 9.50 -0.79
C SER A 418 -30.58 8.58 0.03
N TRP A 419 -30.87 8.44 1.30
CA TRP A 419 -30.14 7.57 2.25
C TRP A 419 -30.43 6.06 2.10
N ILE A 420 -31.49 5.68 1.37
CA ILE A 420 -31.86 4.27 1.13
C ILE A 420 -31.21 3.73 -0.17
N LEU A 421 -30.60 4.60 -0.96
CA LEU A 421 -30.15 4.35 -2.33
C LEU A 421 -29.35 3.06 -2.51
N PHE A 422 -28.32 2.84 -1.68
CA PHE A 422 -27.45 1.67 -1.79
C PHE A 422 -27.89 0.50 -0.88
N ARG A 423 -28.89 0.69 -0.04
CA ARG A 423 -29.38 -0.34 0.88
C ARG A 423 -29.77 -1.66 0.21
N PRO A 424 -30.38 -1.67 -1.01
CA PRO A 424 -30.70 -2.93 -1.67
C PRO A 424 -29.46 -3.76 -2.04
N LEU A 425 -28.29 -3.15 -2.19
CA LEU A 425 -27.10 -3.78 -2.76
C LEU A 425 -26.32 -4.63 -1.74
N ILE A 426 -26.92 -5.67 -1.23
CA ILE A 426 -26.36 -6.53 -0.17
C ILE A 426 -25.08 -7.29 -0.59
N LYS A 427 -24.83 -7.48 -1.89
CA LYS A 427 -23.61 -8.15 -2.40
C LYS A 427 -22.53 -7.19 -2.84
N LEU A 428 -22.75 -5.88 -2.77
CA LEU A 428 -21.80 -4.91 -3.25
C LEU A 428 -20.47 -5.01 -2.47
N ALA A 429 -19.39 -5.23 -3.19
CA ALA A 429 -18.04 -5.33 -2.64
C ALA A 429 -17.20 -4.08 -2.92
N HIS A 430 -17.39 -3.46 -4.07
CA HIS A 430 -16.62 -2.29 -4.50
C HIS A 430 -17.54 -1.18 -4.93
N LEU A 431 -17.39 -0.02 -4.30
CA LEU A 431 -18.11 1.20 -4.62
C LEU A 431 -17.12 2.34 -4.85
N ASP A 432 -17.11 2.85 -6.08
CA ASP A 432 -16.31 4.00 -6.46
C ASP A 432 -17.21 5.22 -6.67
N LEU A 433 -17.06 6.22 -5.82
CA LEU A 433 -17.73 7.52 -5.83
C LEU A 433 -16.74 8.68 -5.96
N SER A 434 -15.51 8.39 -6.38
CA SER A 434 -14.48 9.41 -6.53
C SER A 434 -14.85 10.47 -7.56
N TYR A 435 -14.25 11.66 -7.47
CA TYR A 435 -14.54 12.76 -8.39
C TYR A 435 -16.03 13.11 -8.50
N ASN A 436 -16.68 13.31 -7.36
CA ASN A 436 -18.06 13.78 -7.26
C ASN A 436 -18.16 15.06 -6.42
N GLU A 437 -19.37 15.44 -6.02
CA GLU A 437 -19.62 16.63 -5.20
C GLU A 437 -20.08 16.26 -3.77
N ILE A 438 -19.61 15.13 -3.25
CA ILE A 438 -20.01 14.57 -1.94
C ILE A 438 -19.34 15.36 -0.83
N THR A 439 -20.11 15.74 0.19
CA THR A 439 -19.63 16.57 1.31
C THR A 439 -19.48 15.81 2.63
N ASN A 440 -20.11 14.65 2.79
CA ASN A 440 -20.11 13.86 4.03
C ASN A 440 -19.99 12.36 3.76
N ILE A 441 -19.53 11.61 4.75
CA ILE A 441 -19.63 10.16 4.78
C ILE A 441 -20.97 9.79 5.41
N PHE A 442 -21.81 9.11 4.67
CA PHE A 442 -23.17 8.79 5.10
C PHE A 442 -23.23 7.48 5.88
N ASP A 443 -24.10 7.41 6.90
CA ASP A 443 -24.30 6.22 7.75
C ASP A 443 -24.67 4.95 6.99
N HIS A 444 -25.17 5.08 5.76
CA HIS A 444 -25.58 3.95 4.93
C HIS A 444 -24.43 3.11 4.42
N PHE A 445 -23.29 3.74 4.16
CA PHE A 445 -22.07 3.01 3.80
C PHE A 445 -21.62 2.07 4.93
N LYS A 446 -21.93 2.45 6.16
CA LYS A 446 -21.52 1.74 7.37
C LYS A 446 -22.52 0.63 7.75
N ASN A 447 -23.83 0.90 7.67
CA ASN A 447 -24.86 0.12 8.36
C ASN A 447 -25.62 -0.88 7.47
N PHE A 448 -25.48 -0.84 6.15
CA PHE A 448 -26.29 -1.65 5.24
C PHE A 448 -25.51 -2.40 4.17
N MET A 449 -24.19 -2.27 4.09
CA MET A 449 -23.35 -2.91 3.08
C MET A 449 -22.46 -4.00 3.70
N ASP A 450 -23.04 -5.14 4.03
CA ASP A 450 -22.35 -6.23 4.76
C ASP A 450 -21.18 -6.85 4.01
N ASN A 451 -21.11 -6.69 2.69
CA ASN A 451 -20.06 -7.26 1.85
C ASN A 451 -19.07 -6.24 1.31
N LEU A 452 -19.20 -4.97 1.68
CA LEU A 452 -18.34 -3.91 1.18
C LEU A 452 -16.87 -4.17 1.57
N GLN A 453 -16.00 -4.14 0.57
CA GLN A 453 -14.55 -4.33 0.71
C GLN A 453 -13.78 -3.05 0.41
N SER A 454 -14.27 -2.24 -0.52
CA SER A 454 -13.62 -1.01 -0.95
C SER A 454 -14.65 0.08 -1.19
N LEU A 455 -14.40 1.24 -0.59
CA LEU A 455 -15.15 2.48 -0.80
C LEU A 455 -14.20 3.58 -1.21
N ASP A 456 -14.36 4.11 -2.43
CA ASP A 456 -13.60 5.26 -2.91
C ASP A 456 -14.45 6.52 -2.89
N LEU A 457 -14.06 7.50 -2.08
CA LEU A 457 -14.65 8.83 -1.94
C LEU A 457 -13.60 9.92 -2.24
N SER A 458 -12.51 9.57 -2.90
CA SER A 458 -11.45 10.54 -3.22
C SER A 458 -11.94 11.63 -4.17
N HIS A 459 -11.25 12.76 -4.19
CA HIS A 459 -11.59 13.89 -5.05
C HIS A 459 -13.07 14.38 -4.91
N ASN A 460 -13.51 14.50 -3.67
CA ASN A 460 -14.82 15.04 -3.32
C ASN A 460 -14.68 16.33 -2.50
N PHE A 461 -15.75 16.77 -1.83
CA PHE A 461 -15.78 18.00 -1.03
C PHE A 461 -16.01 17.69 0.46
N ILE A 462 -15.58 16.54 0.95
CA ILE A 462 -15.71 16.14 2.36
C ILE A 462 -14.82 17.06 3.19
N THR A 463 -15.41 17.77 4.14
CA THR A 463 -14.70 18.74 4.98
C THR A 463 -14.44 18.23 6.40
N HIS A 464 -15.27 17.32 6.87
CA HIS A 464 -15.22 16.80 8.22
C HIS A 464 -15.33 15.28 8.23
N ILE A 465 -14.49 14.63 9.03
CA ILE A 465 -14.56 13.21 9.34
C ILE A 465 -14.31 13.00 10.83
N SER A 466 -15.02 12.04 11.40
CA SER A 466 -14.89 11.69 12.80
C SER A 466 -14.72 10.18 13.00
N TYR A 467 -14.34 9.78 14.20
CA TYR A 467 -14.21 8.35 14.54
C TYR A 467 -15.54 7.59 14.37
N THR A 468 -16.69 8.27 14.41
CA THR A 468 -18.01 7.64 14.18
C THR A 468 -18.29 7.30 12.74
N ASP A 469 -17.47 7.79 11.78
CA ASP A 469 -17.66 7.55 10.36
C ASP A 469 -17.04 6.23 9.89
N PHE A 470 -16.18 5.59 10.69
CA PHE A 470 -15.41 4.41 10.30
C PHE A 470 -15.83 3.05 10.87
N PRO A 471 -16.75 2.93 11.82
CA PRO A 471 -17.25 1.63 12.25
C PRO A 471 -18.19 1.03 11.21
N PHE A 472 -17.67 0.14 10.36
CA PHE A 472 -18.43 -0.57 9.35
C PHE A 472 -19.01 -1.90 9.89
N LEU A 473 -20.25 -2.26 9.51
CA LEU A 473 -20.79 -3.60 9.77
C LEU A 473 -20.10 -4.65 8.90
N SER A 474 -19.62 -4.29 7.71
CA SER A 474 -18.91 -5.22 6.85
C SER A 474 -17.66 -5.78 7.52
N ALA A 475 -17.64 -7.09 7.72
CA ALA A 475 -16.44 -7.80 8.17
C ALA A 475 -15.32 -7.85 7.12
N LYS A 476 -15.62 -7.44 5.89
CA LYS A 476 -14.73 -7.54 4.71
C LYS A 476 -14.14 -6.19 4.30
N ILE A 477 -14.52 -5.09 4.97
CA ILE A 477 -14.02 -3.76 4.60
C ILE A 477 -12.49 -3.71 4.73
N ASN A 478 -11.84 -3.41 3.64
CA ASN A 478 -10.38 -3.35 3.55
C ASN A 478 -9.89 -1.93 3.34
N LEU A 479 -10.55 -1.19 2.46
CA LEU A 479 -10.08 0.10 1.95
C LEU A 479 -11.18 1.15 2.00
N VAL A 480 -10.86 2.32 2.56
CA VAL A 480 -11.62 3.56 2.38
C VAL A 480 -10.66 4.64 1.87
N ASN A 481 -10.93 5.15 0.68
CA ASN A 481 -10.13 6.20 0.06
C ASN A 481 -10.83 7.56 0.20
N LEU A 482 -10.16 8.51 0.85
CA LEU A 482 -10.60 9.88 1.09
C LEU A 482 -9.57 10.90 0.60
N GLU A 483 -8.68 10.50 -0.29
CA GLU A 483 -7.64 11.39 -0.83
C GLU A 483 -8.25 12.58 -1.56
N SER A 484 -7.51 13.69 -1.60
CA SER A 484 -7.90 14.89 -2.37
C SER A 484 -9.31 15.40 -2.03
N ASN A 485 -9.67 15.41 -0.75
CA ASN A 485 -10.88 16.05 -0.23
C ASN A 485 -10.59 17.43 0.39
N LYS A 486 -11.44 17.93 1.26
CA LYS A 486 -11.32 19.22 1.94
C LYS A 486 -11.19 19.07 3.46
N ILE A 487 -10.68 17.92 3.91
CA ILE A 487 -10.59 17.58 5.34
C ILE A 487 -9.48 18.39 5.98
N THR A 488 -9.83 19.18 6.98
CA THR A 488 -8.88 20.06 7.70
C THR A 488 -8.51 19.54 9.07
N HIS A 489 -9.51 19.07 9.84
CA HIS A 489 -9.36 18.59 11.22
C HIS A 489 -10.09 17.26 11.39
N PRO A 490 -9.46 16.13 11.08
CA PRO A 490 -10.08 14.84 11.33
C PRO A 490 -10.12 14.53 12.83
N ASP A 491 -11.29 14.17 13.36
CA ASP A 491 -11.46 13.73 14.75
C ASP A 491 -11.30 12.21 14.83
N PHE A 492 -10.06 11.76 15.01
CA PHE A 492 -9.71 10.33 15.11
C PHE A 492 -9.37 9.92 16.54
N ASP A 493 -10.34 9.89 17.41
CA ASP A 493 -10.19 9.18 18.69
C ASP A 493 -10.77 7.75 18.57
N LEU A 494 -10.01 6.89 17.91
CA LEU A 494 -10.40 5.50 17.67
C LEU A 494 -10.52 4.67 18.96
N SER A 495 -10.08 5.19 20.11
CA SER A 495 -10.27 4.52 21.40
C SER A 495 -11.74 4.48 21.85
N ARG A 496 -12.58 5.33 21.26
CA ARG A 496 -14.02 5.41 21.52
C ARG A 496 -14.87 4.44 20.70
N ILE A 497 -14.25 3.70 19.76
CA ILE A 497 -14.98 2.77 18.92
C ILE A 497 -15.27 1.48 19.69
N GLU A 498 -16.53 1.07 19.71
CA GLU A 498 -16.95 -0.17 20.35
C GLU A 498 -16.32 -1.40 19.69
N PRO A 499 -15.98 -2.45 20.45
CA PRO A 499 -15.27 -3.64 19.92
C PRO A 499 -16.03 -4.43 18.86
N LEU A 500 -17.34 -4.23 18.74
CA LEU A 500 -18.23 -4.91 17.80
C LEU A 500 -18.09 -4.40 16.35
N HIS A 501 -17.57 -3.20 16.15
CA HIS A 501 -17.42 -2.58 14.84
C HIS A 501 -16.01 -2.77 14.31
N ARG A 502 -15.89 -3.01 13.02
CA ARG A 502 -14.60 -3.19 12.34
C ARG A 502 -14.19 -1.91 11.64
N LEU A 503 -12.92 -1.55 11.82
CA LEU A 503 -12.29 -0.49 11.07
C LEU A 503 -11.75 -1.05 9.74
N PRO A 504 -11.74 -0.24 8.66
CA PRO A 504 -11.01 -0.58 7.44
C PRO A 504 -9.53 -0.86 7.75
N ASN A 505 -8.92 -1.77 6.99
CA ASN A 505 -7.49 -2.03 7.11
C ASN A 505 -6.66 -0.82 6.69
N GLU A 506 -7.15 -0.07 5.69
CA GLU A 506 -6.48 1.12 5.17
C GLU A 506 -7.49 2.24 4.91
N ILE A 507 -7.14 3.45 5.34
CA ILE A 507 -7.87 4.70 5.10
C ILE A 507 -6.88 5.68 4.50
N PHE A 508 -7.04 6.02 3.22
CA PHE A 508 -6.18 6.96 2.51
C PHE A 508 -6.68 8.38 2.69
N LEU A 509 -5.80 9.29 3.09
CA LEU A 509 -6.10 10.70 3.40
C LEU A 509 -5.10 11.67 2.75
N ALA A 510 -4.32 11.22 1.76
CA ALA A 510 -3.37 12.07 1.06
C ALA A 510 -4.07 13.30 0.42
N ASP A 511 -3.31 14.34 0.17
CA ASP A 511 -3.76 15.55 -0.52
C ASP A 511 -5.00 16.25 0.08
N ASN A 512 -5.26 16.03 1.38
CA ASN A 512 -6.22 16.82 2.13
C ASN A 512 -5.54 18.06 2.76
N PRO A 513 -6.23 19.20 2.88
CA PRO A 513 -5.65 20.39 3.46
C PRO A 513 -5.60 20.32 5.00
N LEU A 514 -4.92 19.29 5.53
CA LEU A 514 -4.84 19.02 6.95
C LEU A 514 -4.19 20.18 7.70
N ASN A 515 -4.90 20.73 8.67
CA ASN A 515 -4.37 21.74 9.56
C ASN A 515 -3.81 21.10 10.84
N CYS A 516 -2.48 21.13 10.96
CA CYS A 516 -1.76 20.59 12.11
C CYS A 516 -1.63 21.64 13.20
N ASP A 517 -2.75 22.14 13.67
CA ASP A 517 -2.83 23.04 14.81
C ASP A 517 -3.17 22.28 16.11
N CYS A 518 -3.51 23.00 17.13
CA CYS A 518 -3.82 22.41 18.43
C CYS A 518 -5.07 21.52 18.45
N ILE A 519 -6.01 21.72 17.52
CA ILE A 519 -7.21 20.88 17.41
C ILE A 519 -6.81 19.47 16.98
N SER A 520 -5.76 19.36 16.15
CA SER A 520 -5.21 18.07 15.69
C SER A 520 -4.36 17.34 16.74
N SER A 521 -4.27 17.84 17.99
CA SER A 521 -3.44 17.23 19.04
C SER A 521 -3.87 15.81 19.40
N SER A 522 -5.17 15.52 19.41
CA SER A 522 -5.70 14.16 19.65
C SER A 522 -5.27 13.19 18.56
N LEU A 523 -5.32 13.60 17.30
CA LEU A 523 -4.85 12.81 16.16
C LEU A 523 -3.35 12.52 16.27
N VAL A 524 -2.53 13.54 16.55
CA VAL A 524 -1.07 13.36 16.67
C VAL A 524 -0.73 12.43 17.82
N THR A 525 -1.36 12.59 18.97
CA THR A 525 -1.17 11.73 20.14
C THR A 525 -1.56 10.28 19.84
N TYR A 526 -2.68 10.08 19.16
CA TYR A 526 -3.13 8.76 18.72
C TYR A 526 -2.11 8.11 17.79
N LEU A 527 -1.64 8.82 16.76
CA LEU A 527 -0.67 8.31 15.80
C LEU A 527 0.65 7.93 16.46
N GLN A 528 1.12 8.72 17.42
CA GLN A 528 2.36 8.46 18.16
C GLN A 528 2.24 7.27 19.11
N ALA A 529 1.12 7.15 19.82
CA ALA A 529 0.88 6.04 20.75
C ALA A 529 0.86 4.68 20.02
N HIS A 530 0.51 4.65 18.74
CA HIS A 530 0.36 3.43 17.96
C HIS A 530 1.51 3.17 16.96
N LEU A 531 2.52 4.05 16.88
CA LEU A 531 3.70 3.85 16.02
C LEU A 531 4.45 2.54 16.29
N ASN A 532 4.48 2.09 17.53
CA ASN A 532 5.18 0.88 17.99
C ASN A 532 4.23 -0.30 18.23
N ALA A 533 2.94 -0.15 17.98
CA ALA A 533 1.98 -1.23 18.14
C ALA A 533 2.07 -2.19 16.95
N SER A 534 2.01 -3.48 17.21
CA SER A 534 2.01 -4.53 16.17
C SER A 534 0.78 -4.48 15.22
N LYS A 535 -0.24 -3.68 15.54
CA LYS A 535 -1.36 -3.37 14.63
C LYS A 535 -0.99 -2.13 13.81
N SER A 536 -0.95 -2.28 12.49
CA SER A 536 -0.71 -1.16 11.59
C SER A 536 -1.80 -0.08 11.77
N ILE A 537 -1.38 1.18 11.82
CA ILE A 537 -2.30 2.31 11.82
C ILE A 537 -3.04 2.31 10.49
N PRO A 538 -4.38 2.30 10.45
CA PRO A 538 -5.14 2.25 9.21
C PRO A 538 -5.00 3.52 8.35
N LEU A 539 -4.55 4.64 8.94
CA LEU A 539 -4.47 5.94 8.28
C LEU A 539 -3.21 6.08 7.44
N LYS A 540 -3.35 6.37 6.15
CA LYS A 540 -2.26 6.52 5.18
C LYS A 540 -2.28 7.91 4.54
N GLY A 541 -1.10 8.39 4.14
CA GLY A 541 -0.95 9.60 3.33
C GLY A 541 -1.11 10.93 4.05
N LEU A 542 -1.27 10.96 5.37
CA LEU A 542 -1.44 12.19 6.14
C LEU A 542 -0.21 13.10 6.06
N GLN A 543 -0.43 14.34 5.63
CA GLN A 543 0.57 15.41 5.62
C GLN A 543 -0.06 16.75 6.05
N CYS A 544 0.69 17.55 6.78
CA CYS A 544 0.24 18.88 7.19
C CYS A 544 0.25 19.83 5.99
N ALA A 545 -0.86 20.48 5.70
CA ALA A 545 -0.95 21.57 4.74
C ALA A 545 -0.83 22.94 5.42
N GLN A 546 -1.20 23.01 6.69
CA GLN A 546 -1.12 24.22 7.51
C GLN A 546 -0.69 23.86 8.94
N PRO A 547 -0.09 24.78 9.72
CA PRO A 547 0.44 26.09 9.29
C PRO A 547 1.67 25.94 8.37
N PRO A 548 2.10 27.03 7.66
CA PRO A 548 3.23 26.97 6.71
C PRO A 548 4.53 26.41 7.28
N ALA A 549 4.78 26.62 8.57
CA ALA A 549 5.96 26.09 9.28
C ALA A 549 5.98 24.55 9.37
N LEU A 550 4.83 23.91 9.25
CA LEU A 550 4.67 22.46 9.34
C LEU A 550 4.32 21.81 7.98
N PHE A 551 4.26 22.60 6.92
CA PHE A 551 3.90 22.14 5.59
C PHE A 551 4.70 20.92 5.15
N GLY A 552 4.03 19.88 4.65
CA GLY A 552 4.62 18.65 4.17
C GLY A 552 5.11 17.69 5.27
N ARG A 553 5.08 18.08 6.56
CA ARG A 553 5.43 17.17 7.65
C ARG A 553 4.34 16.15 7.90
N LYS A 554 4.75 14.95 8.28
CA LYS A 554 3.81 13.88 8.68
C LYS A 554 3.36 14.12 10.12
N PRO A 555 2.06 14.09 10.44
CA PRO A 555 1.55 14.37 11.79
C PRO A 555 2.20 13.51 12.88
N GLN A 556 2.50 12.26 12.62
CA GLN A 556 3.14 11.37 13.59
C GLN A 556 4.58 11.77 13.96
N THR A 557 5.24 12.60 13.15
CA THR A 557 6.60 13.11 13.44
C THR A 557 6.61 14.43 14.19
N LEU A 558 5.45 15.05 14.38
CA LEU A 558 5.31 16.30 15.10
C LEU A 558 5.44 16.07 16.60
N ARG A 559 6.03 17.04 17.30
CA ARG A 559 5.97 17.07 18.75
C ARG A 559 4.65 17.71 19.18
N ALA A 560 4.12 17.29 20.30
CA ALA A 560 2.92 17.92 20.86
C ALA A 560 3.11 19.44 21.10
N GLU A 561 4.34 19.87 21.28
CA GLU A 561 4.76 21.26 21.45
C GLU A 561 4.67 22.10 20.16
N ASP A 562 4.71 21.47 18.99
CA ASP A 562 4.62 22.15 17.68
C ASP A 562 3.17 22.53 17.33
N LEU A 563 2.19 21.99 18.06
CA LEU A 563 0.76 22.15 17.79
C LEU A 563 0.20 23.39 18.50
N LEU A 564 0.12 24.48 17.77
CA LEU A 564 -0.28 25.78 18.30
C LEU A 564 -1.67 26.18 17.80
N CYS A 565 -2.50 26.71 18.71
CA CYS A 565 -3.76 27.38 18.33
C CYS A 565 -3.47 28.85 18.00
N GLU A 566 -3.78 29.25 16.77
CA GLU A 566 -3.81 30.65 16.35
C GLU A 566 -5.26 31.16 16.33
N LYS A 567 -5.53 32.34 16.85
CA LYS A 567 -6.79 33.10 16.65
C LYS A 567 -7.93 33.04 17.69
N GLU A 568 -9.00 33.46 17.30
CA GLU A 568 -10.34 33.90 17.80
C GLU A 568 -10.61 33.86 19.32
N THR A 569 -10.07 32.92 20.06
CA THR A 569 -10.17 32.85 21.52
C THR A 569 -9.19 33.79 22.24
N LEU A 570 -8.24 34.40 21.51
CA LEU A 570 -7.17 35.26 22.04
C LEU A 570 -7.50 36.74 21.93
N PHE A 571 -8.71 37.09 21.45
CA PHE A 571 -9.14 38.48 21.31
C PHE A 571 -9.13 39.18 22.65
N GLY A 572 -8.35 40.28 22.75
CA GLY A 572 -8.18 41.05 23.98
C GLY A 572 -7.12 40.53 24.94
N PHE A 573 -6.50 39.39 24.71
CA PHE A 573 -5.34 38.88 25.46
C PHE A 573 -4.01 39.30 24.82
N CYS A 574 -3.91 39.15 23.48
CA CYS A 574 -2.68 39.43 22.75
C CYS A 574 -2.37 40.94 22.63
N PRO A 575 -1.14 41.35 22.90
CA PRO A 575 -0.67 42.72 22.56
C PRO A 575 -0.73 42.94 21.03
N ILE A 576 -1.00 44.19 20.63
CA ILE A 576 -1.25 44.53 19.21
C ILE A 576 -0.01 44.27 18.33
N GLU A 577 1.18 44.46 18.90
CA GLU A 577 2.46 44.31 18.22
C GLU A 577 2.93 42.86 18.10
N CYS A 578 2.22 41.91 18.74
CA CYS A 578 2.66 40.54 18.95
C CYS A 578 1.72 39.53 18.28
N LYS A 579 2.20 38.34 18.05
CA LYS A 579 1.38 37.20 17.67
C LYS A 579 1.24 36.25 18.86
N CYS A 580 0.04 35.79 19.11
CA CYS A 580 -0.21 34.94 20.26
C CYS A 580 -0.74 33.59 19.86
N TYR A 581 -0.30 32.56 20.56
CA TYR A 581 -0.68 31.17 20.33
C TYR A 581 -1.03 30.52 21.66
N LYS A 582 -1.88 29.51 21.60
CA LYS A 582 -2.15 28.62 22.74
C LYS A 582 -1.53 27.25 22.42
N ARG A 583 -0.78 26.69 23.36
CA ARG A 583 -0.24 25.34 23.27
C ARG A 583 -0.91 24.45 24.31
N PRO A 584 -1.82 23.55 23.88
CA PRO A 584 -2.64 22.77 24.81
C PRO A 584 -1.88 21.73 25.64
N VAL A 585 -0.80 21.16 25.10
CA VAL A 585 -0.06 20.05 25.73
C VAL A 585 0.45 20.40 27.13
N ASP A 586 0.89 21.61 27.34
CA ASP A 586 1.37 22.13 28.63
C ASP A 586 0.55 23.33 29.15
N GLN A 587 -0.57 23.64 28.47
CA GLN A 587 -1.44 24.78 28.74
C GLN A 587 -0.70 26.15 28.75
N ALA A 588 0.29 26.28 27.82
CA ALA A 588 1.04 27.51 27.66
C ALA A 588 0.31 28.53 26.78
N ALA A 589 0.38 29.79 27.15
CA ALA A 589 0.07 30.93 26.30
C ALA A 589 1.39 31.48 25.73
N ILE A 590 1.61 31.33 24.42
CA ILE A 590 2.81 31.82 23.74
C ILE A 590 2.51 33.23 23.22
N ILE A 591 3.30 34.21 23.64
CA ILE A 591 3.24 35.59 23.15
C ILE A 591 4.53 35.83 22.37
N ASN A 592 4.44 35.86 21.05
CA ASN A 592 5.58 36.08 20.17
C ASN A 592 5.61 37.52 19.66
N CYS A 593 6.55 38.30 20.18
CA CYS A 593 6.84 39.68 19.80
C CYS A 593 8.25 39.80 19.17
N THR A 594 8.80 38.71 18.60
CA THR A 594 10.14 38.69 17.99
C THR A 594 10.19 39.70 16.84
N ALA A 595 11.23 40.50 16.77
CA ALA A 595 11.46 41.51 15.74
C ALA A 595 10.31 42.53 15.54
N ALA A 596 9.54 42.79 16.60
CA ALA A 596 8.41 43.75 16.60
C ALA A 596 8.84 45.21 16.78
N ASN A 597 10.15 45.51 16.75
CA ASN A 597 10.74 46.84 16.94
C ASN A 597 10.35 47.53 18.28
N LEU A 598 10.14 46.74 19.32
CA LEU A 598 9.72 47.18 20.63
C LEU A 598 10.85 47.92 21.36
N THR A 599 10.52 49.04 21.98
CA THR A 599 11.41 49.79 22.92
C THR A 599 11.02 49.60 24.36
N ARG A 600 9.84 49.07 24.63
CA ARG A 600 9.32 48.73 25.97
C ARG A 600 8.58 47.40 25.93
N VAL A 601 8.61 46.66 27.01
CA VAL A 601 7.83 45.41 27.16
C VAL A 601 6.33 45.74 27.11
N PRO A 602 5.55 45.07 26.26
CA PRO A 602 4.11 45.30 26.18
C PRO A 602 3.39 44.86 27.47
N VAL A 603 2.15 45.32 27.65
CA VAL A 603 1.34 44.90 28.79
C VAL A 603 0.91 43.43 28.61
N ILE A 604 1.34 42.59 29.54
CA ILE A 604 1.04 41.17 29.56
C ILE A 604 -0.17 40.90 30.45
N LYS A 605 -1.25 40.32 29.86
CA LYS A 605 -2.46 39.96 30.61
C LYS A 605 -2.33 38.55 31.20
N SER A 606 -3.16 38.24 32.22
CA SER A 606 -3.18 36.93 32.85
C SER A 606 -3.57 35.81 31.83
N PRO A 607 -2.83 34.69 31.78
CA PRO A 607 -3.13 33.59 30.89
C PRO A 607 -4.45 32.85 31.24
N SER A 608 -4.97 33.06 32.45
CA SER A 608 -6.24 32.49 32.88
C SER A 608 -7.42 32.94 32.02
N ILE A 609 -7.34 34.14 31.42
CA ILE A 609 -8.36 34.69 30.51
C ILE A 609 -8.62 33.71 29.32
N ILE A 610 -7.58 33.03 28.86
CA ILE A 610 -7.64 32.07 27.75
C ILE A 610 -7.52 30.62 28.23
N LYS A 611 -7.75 30.37 29.52
CA LYS A 611 -7.63 29.05 30.14
C LYS A 611 -6.26 28.38 29.90
N CYS A 612 -5.19 29.18 30.08
CA CYS A 612 -3.80 28.69 30.10
C CYS A 612 -3.23 28.84 31.50
N SER A 613 -2.22 28.01 31.82
CA SER A 613 -1.60 27.96 33.14
C SER A 613 -0.42 28.93 33.30
N PHE A 614 0.32 29.16 32.20
CA PHE A 614 1.51 29.99 32.19
C PHE A 614 1.75 30.66 30.83
N ILE A 615 2.70 31.59 30.80
CA ILE A 615 3.10 32.31 29.59
C ILE A 615 4.50 31.89 29.16
N GLU A 616 4.67 31.71 27.88
CA GLU A 616 5.93 31.69 27.17
C GLU A 616 6.05 32.96 26.35
N LEU A 617 7.04 33.82 26.67
CA LEU A 617 7.15 35.16 26.12
C LEU A 617 8.41 35.30 25.29
N HIS A 618 8.23 35.58 24.00
CA HIS A 618 9.27 35.85 23.03
C HIS A 618 9.39 37.34 22.73
N LEU A 619 10.51 37.95 23.10
CA LEU A 619 10.84 39.35 22.91
C LEU A 619 12.17 39.55 22.17
N GLU A 620 12.66 38.50 21.52
CA GLU A 620 13.96 38.53 20.82
C GLU A 620 13.99 39.56 19.69
N GLN A 621 15.20 40.02 19.36
CA GLN A 621 15.46 40.91 18.23
C GLN A 621 14.67 42.22 18.27
N ASN A 622 14.58 42.83 19.46
CA ASN A 622 13.95 44.10 19.67
C ASN A 622 14.97 45.15 20.12
N LYS A 623 14.53 46.33 20.62
CA LYS A 623 15.33 47.41 21.13
C LYS A 623 15.07 47.66 22.63
N LEU A 624 14.82 46.60 23.37
CA LEU A 624 14.50 46.64 24.78
C LEU A 624 15.77 46.88 25.58
N ASN A 625 15.70 47.77 26.55
CA ASN A 625 16.78 48.10 27.50
C ASN A 625 16.42 47.88 28.97
N ALA A 626 15.15 47.68 29.29
CA ALA A 626 14.68 47.43 30.64
C ALA A 626 13.44 46.52 30.64
N LEU A 627 13.30 45.68 31.67
CA LEU A 627 12.08 44.89 31.93
C LEU A 627 11.12 45.73 32.76
N SER A 628 9.83 45.54 32.47
CA SER A 628 8.71 46.09 33.25
C SER A 628 7.94 44.97 33.93
N ASN A 629 7.84 44.95 35.23
CA ASN A 629 7.15 43.92 36.03
C ASN A 629 5.74 44.33 36.49
N GLY A 630 5.18 45.40 35.97
CA GLY A 630 3.90 45.99 36.40
C GLY A 630 2.66 45.41 35.79
N SER A 631 2.77 44.36 34.92
CA SER A 631 1.63 43.75 34.23
C SER A 631 1.09 42.54 34.99
N GLU A 632 -0.24 42.35 34.98
CA GLU A 632 -0.96 41.29 35.70
C GLU A 632 -0.45 39.88 35.36
N GLY A 633 -0.06 39.63 34.13
CA GLY A 633 0.43 38.33 33.67
C GLY A 633 1.93 38.08 33.89
N TRP A 634 2.69 39.07 34.40
CA TRP A 634 4.16 39.00 34.46
C TRP A 634 4.68 37.80 35.27
N ASN A 635 4.15 37.57 36.44
CA ASN A 635 4.58 36.50 37.34
C ASN A 635 4.12 35.09 36.91
N THR A 636 3.32 35.01 35.86
CA THR A 636 2.92 33.71 35.27
C THR A 636 3.82 33.29 34.12
N ILE A 637 4.84 34.09 33.77
CA ILE A 637 5.81 33.74 32.72
C ILE A 637 6.75 32.65 33.24
N ARG A 638 6.81 31.51 32.56
CA ARG A 638 7.77 30.43 32.85
C ARG A 638 8.91 30.36 31.88
N ARG A 639 8.70 30.76 30.62
CA ARG A 639 9.72 30.78 29.59
C ARG A 639 9.84 32.19 29.03
N LEU A 640 11.04 32.77 29.16
CA LEU A 640 11.31 34.14 28.75
C LEU A 640 12.51 34.22 27.83
N TYR A 641 12.27 34.69 26.60
CA TYR A 641 13.27 34.87 25.56
C TYR A 641 13.41 36.36 25.30
N ILE A 642 14.56 36.94 25.66
CA ILE A 642 14.91 38.35 25.46
C ILE A 642 16.26 38.52 24.74
N SER A 643 16.68 37.54 24.00
CA SER A 643 17.94 37.56 23.24
C SER A 643 17.95 38.67 22.18
N ASN A 644 19.13 39.09 21.80
CA ASN A 644 19.35 40.12 20.76
C ASN A 644 18.55 41.41 21.00
N ASN A 645 18.72 41.96 22.20
CA ASN A 645 18.18 43.25 22.63
C ASN A 645 19.32 44.20 23.07
N SER A 646 19.00 45.28 23.78
CA SER A 646 19.96 46.28 24.22
C SER A 646 20.05 46.40 25.77
N PHE A 647 19.85 45.27 26.47
CA PHE A 647 19.96 45.25 27.92
C PHE A 647 21.39 45.42 28.38
N THR A 648 21.69 46.49 29.15
CA THR A 648 22.99 46.68 29.78
C THR A 648 23.00 46.19 31.23
N THR A 649 21.86 46.21 31.89
CA THR A 649 21.64 45.63 33.22
C THR A 649 20.33 44.88 33.28
N LEU A 650 20.25 43.84 34.08
CA LEU A 650 19.06 43.03 34.24
C LEU A 650 18.86 42.69 35.72
N PRO A 651 18.19 43.58 36.50
CA PRO A 651 17.95 43.36 37.91
C PRO A 651 17.12 42.11 38.17
N GLY A 652 17.55 41.25 39.10
CA GLY A 652 16.90 39.98 39.38
C GLY A 652 15.49 40.13 39.95
N ASP A 653 15.17 41.21 40.62
CA ASP A 653 13.83 41.52 41.13
C ASP A 653 12.80 41.83 40.05
N ARG A 654 13.25 42.18 38.86
CA ARG A 654 12.42 42.38 37.65
C ARG A 654 12.07 41.12 36.90
N LEU A 655 12.76 39.99 37.14
CA LEU A 655 12.46 38.73 36.52
C LEU A 655 11.19 38.09 37.10
N PRO A 656 10.41 37.34 36.26
CA PRO A 656 9.25 36.59 36.74
C PRO A 656 9.61 35.55 37.80
N GLU A 657 8.66 35.24 38.71
CA GLU A 657 8.94 34.37 39.85
C GLU A 657 9.07 32.88 39.49
N GLN A 658 8.38 32.42 38.46
CA GLN A 658 8.24 31.01 38.14
C GLN A 658 9.00 30.59 36.88
N LEU A 659 10.16 31.20 36.58
CA LEU A 659 10.94 30.93 35.41
C LEU A 659 11.45 29.47 35.38
N GLU A 660 11.26 28.80 34.26
CA GLU A 660 11.82 27.50 33.89
C GLU A 660 12.90 27.61 32.80
N LEU A 661 12.77 28.63 31.92
CA LEU A 661 13.72 28.94 30.86
C LEU A 661 13.95 30.45 30.77
N LEU A 662 15.20 30.84 30.63
CA LEU A 662 15.61 32.22 30.42
C LEU A 662 16.70 32.31 29.35
N ASP A 663 16.41 33.04 28.26
CA ASP A 663 17.39 33.37 27.23
C ASP A 663 17.67 34.89 27.22
N VAL A 664 18.88 35.27 27.62
CA VAL A 664 19.37 36.64 27.61
C VAL A 664 20.56 36.84 26.68
N SER A 665 20.82 35.90 25.82
CA SER A 665 21.96 35.90 24.87
C SER A 665 21.90 37.10 23.92
N GLY A 666 23.05 37.54 23.43
CA GLY A 666 23.12 38.63 22.43
C GLY A 666 22.68 39.99 22.93
N ASN A 667 22.89 40.31 24.21
CA ASN A 667 22.64 41.61 24.80
C ASN A 667 23.95 42.39 25.09
N GLN A 668 23.87 43.42 25.92
CA GLN A 668 25.03 44.23 26.30
C GLN A 668 25.31 44.12 27.79
N LEU A 669 25.04 42.96 28.41
CA LEU A 669 25.22 42.67 29.81
C LEU A 669 26.70 42.50 30.14
N THR A 670 27.24 43.27 31.06
CA THR A 670 28.64 43.18 31.54
C THR A 670 28.72 42.47 32.88
N GLU A 671 27.78 42.79 33.80
CA GLU A 671 27.70 42.25 35.13
C GLU A 671 26.24 41.93 35.51
N VAL A 672 26.06 41.17 36.56
CA VAL A 672 24.75 40.84 37.11
C VAL A 672 24.75 41.11 38.63
N ASP A 673 23.58 41.49 39.16
CA ASP A 673 23.42 41.69 40.60
C ASP A 673 23.24 40.37 41.36
N ALA A 674 23.37 40.40 42.67
CA ALA A 674 23.19 39.25 43.54
C ALA A 674 21.74 38.70 43.44
N ALA A 675 20.76 39.56 43.22
CA ALA A 675 19.36 39.17 43.11
C ALA A 675 19.13 38.35 41.82
N PHE A 676 19.85 38.66 40.74
CA PHE A 676 19.84 37.90 39.49
C PHE A 676 20.37 36.45 39.69
N ILE A 677 21.52 36.31 40.36
CA ILE A 677 22.10 34.99 40.67
C ILE A 677 21.17 34.17 41.58
N ILE A 678 20.57 34.80 42.61
CA ILE A 678 19.58 34.13 43.46
C ILE A 678 18.43 33.60 42.62
N LYS A 679 17.96 34.36 41.63
CA LYS A 679 16.89 33.98 40.74
C LYS A 679 17.30 32.84 39.83
N LEU A 680 18.52 32.84 39.24
CA LEU A 680 19.08 31.79 38.45
C LEU A 680 19.28 30.48 39.24
N ASN A 681 19.59 30.58 40.54
CA ASN A 681 19.73 29.43 41.43
C ASN A 681 18.40 28.75 41.78
N HIS A 682 17.27 29.38 41.47
CA HIS A 682 15.97 28.78 41.72
C HIS A 682 15.84 27.40 41.07
N THR A 683 15.34 26.42 41.78
CA THR A 683 15.27 25.00 41.32
C THR A 683 14.41 24.74 40.07
N ALA A 684 13.44 25.63 39.79
CA ALA A 684 12.56 25.52 38.62
C ALA A 684 13.28 25.92 37.32
N LEU A 685 14.30 26.78 37.37
CA LEU A 685 14.99 27.27 36.16
C LEU A 685 16.01 26.22 35.65
N ARG A 686 15.68 25.57 34.56
CA ARG A 686 16.48 24.44 33.99
C ARG A 686 17.33 24.79 32.80
N ASN A 687 16.89 25.72 31.96
CA ASN A 687 17.54 26.13 30.73
C ASN A 687 17.88 27.61 30.75
N ILE A 688 19.13 27.95 30.64
CA ILE A 688 19.65 29.32 30.68
C ILE A 688 20.56 29.56 29.49
N SER A 689 20.35 30.64 28.72
CA SER A 689 21.26 31.07 27.64
C SER A 689 21.83 32.44 27.95
N LEU A 690 23.16 32.56 27.99
CA LEU A 690 23.93 33.70 28.45
C LEU A 690 24.95 34.20 27.41
N SER A 691 25.20 33.49 26.33
CA SER A 691 26.28 33.78 25.34
C SER A 691 26.09 35.13 24.65
N ALA A 692 27.08 35.55 23.91
CA ALA A 692 27.08 36.79 23.09
C ALA A 692 26.71 38.05 23.90
N ASN A 693 27.11 38.10 25.17
CA ASN A 693 27.13 39.29 26.02
C ASN A 693 28.59 39.66 26.33
N PRO A 694 28.96 40.96 26.50
CA PRO A 694 30.32 41.38 26.82
C PRO A 694 30.56 41.21 28.35
N TRP A 695 30.58 40.00 28.87
CA TRP A 695 30.73 39.69 30.28
C TRP A 695 32.10 40.18 30.80
N ASP A 696 32.08 40.94 31.88
CA ASP A 696 33.30 41.32 32.56
C ASP A 696 33.77 40.24 33.52
N CYS A 697 34.92 39.65 33.22
CA CYS A 697 35.44 38.49 33.92
C CYS A 697 36.48 38.91 34.97
N HIS A 698 36.05 39.17 36.16
CA HIS A 698 36.89 39.38 37.36
C HIS A 698 36.37 38.46 38.49
N CYS A 699 37.25 38.14 39.44
CA CYS A 699 36.99 37.12 40.47
C CYS A 699 35.73 37.42 41.32
N GLU A 700 35.37 38.67 41.46
CA GLU A 700 34.20 39.11 42.26
C GLU A 700 32.88 39.05 41.49
N ASN A 701 32.93 38.81 40.17
CA ASN A 701 31.71 38.69 39.37
C ASN A 701 31.01 37.36 39.70
N PRO A 702 29.83 37.38 40.35
CA PRO A 702 29.16 36.15 40.82
C PRO A 702 28.65 35.26 39.68
N LEU A 703 28.56 35.80 38.46
CA LEU A 703 28.11 35.02 37.28
C LEU A 703 29.14 33.98 36.91
N LEU A 704 30.43 34.22 37.07
CA LEU A 704 31.49 33.29 36.64
C LEU A 704 31.43 31.98 37.41
N ALA A 705 31.37 32.07 38.72
CA ALA A 705 31.24 30.89 39.61
C ALA A 705 29.91 30.14 39.31
N PHE A 706 28.81 30.89 39.20
CA PHE A 706 27.51 30.34 38.85
C PHE A 706 27.55 29.57 37.50
N ALA A 707 28.15 30.17 36.46
CA ALA A 707 28.16 29.54 35.11
C ALA A 707 28.98 28.25 35.10
N VAL A 708 30.11 28.21 35.81
CA VAL A 708 30.93 26.99 35.91
C VAL A 708 30.23 25.90 36.70
N ASP A 709 29.62 26.24 37.82
CA ASP A 709 28.93 25.29 38.71
C ASP A 709 27.64 24.73 38.09
N ASN A 710 27.00 25.52 37.18
CA ASN A 710 25.74 25.17 36.54
C ASN A 710 25.87 24.92 35.05
N ALA A 711 27.03 24.51 34.53
CA ALA A 711 27.30 24.30 33.12
C ALA A 711 26.27 23.42 32.42
N ALA A 712 25.72 22.41 33.09
CA ALA A 712 24.67 21.52 32.59
C ALA A 712 23.31 22.20 32.39
N ARG A 713 23.04 23.33 33.03
CA ARG A 713 21.79 24.12 32.92
C ARG A 713 21.93 25.25 31.91
N ILE A 714 23.15 25.58 31.48
CA ILE A 714 23.43 26.65 30.51
C ILE A 714 23.55 26.01 29.14
N THR A 715 22.54 26.22 28.29
CA THR A 715 22.40 25.60 27.00
C THR A 715 23.50 25.97 26.00
N ASP A 716 24.04 27.19 26.14
CA ASP A 716 25.06 27.78 25.28
C ASP A 716 26.43 27.92 25.97
N PHE A 717 26.68 27.12 27.03
CA PHE A 717 27.90 27.16 27.85
C PHE A 717 29.18 27.04 27.02
N SER A 718 29.19 26.23 25.97
CA SER A 718 30.36 26.04 25.09
C SER A 718 30.78 27.30 24.31
N THR A 719 29.87 28.24 24.11
CA THR A 719 30.09 29.52 23.40
C THR A 719 30.15 30.73 24.33
N LEU A 720 30.03 30.48 25.64
CA LEU A 720 30.04 31.54 26.64
C LEU A 720 31.46 32.09 26.84
N GLN A 721 31.64 33.42 26.62
CA GLN A 721 32.94 34.08 26.60
C GLN A 721 32.92 35.39 27.39
N CYS A 722 34.06 35.77 27.90
CA CYS A 722 34.35 37.07 28.46
C CYS A 722 34.44 38.16 27.37
N SER A 723 34.35 39.42 27.72
CA SER A 723 34.53 40.56 26.82
C SER A 723 35.89 40.59 26.09
N ASN A 724 36.90 39.95 26.67
CA ASN A 724 38.24 39.82 26.09
C ASN A 724 38.36 38.53 25.18
N GLY A 725 37.28 37.78 24.98
CA GLY A 725 37.28 36.60 24.15
C GLY A 725 37.73 35.28 24.84
N GLN A 726 38.09 35.33 26.11
CA GLN A 726 38.41 34.11 26.89
C GLN A 726 37.14 33.30 27.19
N PRO A 727 37.14 31.96 27.01
CA PRO A 727 36.00 31.13 27.35
C PRO A 727 35.78 31.08 28.86
N ILE A 728 34.53 31.14 29.30
CA ILE A 728 34.16 30.98 30.74
C ILE A 728 34.13 29.49 31.05
N ASN A 729 35.19 28.98 31.73
CA ASN A 729 35.26 27.61 32.19
C ASN A 729 36.01 27.51 33.53
N SER A 730 36.12 26.33 34.09
CA SER A 730 36.83 26.09 35.36
C SER A 730 38.28 26.49 35.34
N ALA A 731 38.98 26.38 34.20
CA ALA A 731 40.40 26.79 34.08
C ALA A 731 40.53 28.31 34.16
N THR A 732 39.70 29.05 33.43
CA THR A 732 39.67 30.52 33.47
C THR A 732 39.32 31.04 34.86
N LEU A 733 38.35 30.44 35.55
CA LEU A 733 37.97 30.78 36.91
C LEU A 733 39.10 30.53 37.90
N ASN A 734 39.82 29.40 37.74
CA ASN A 734 40.96 29.08 38.58
C ASN A 734 42.14 30.00 38.34
N GLU A 735 42.38 30.46 37.13
CA GLU A 735 43.42 31.45 36.80
C GLU A 735 43.10 32.82 37.40
N LEU A 736 41.82 33.24 37.31
CA LEU A 736 41.38 34.52 37.83
C LEU A 736 41.31 34.55 39.39
N CYS A 737 41.11 33.40 40.05
CA CYS A 737 40.88 33.27 41.47
C CYS A 737 41.94 32.41 42.19
N ALA A 738 43.21 32.37 41.74
CA ALA A 738 44.27 31.44 42.14
C ALA A 738 44.74 31.50 43.61
N TRP A 739 44.03 32.14 44.53
CA TRP A 739 44.50 32.35 45.91
C TRP A 739 43.88 31.48 46.99
N THR A 740 43.08 30.46 46.72
CA THR A 740 42.39 29.65 47.78
C THR A 740 42.55 28.11 47.69
N THR A 741 43.52 27.53 46.94
CA THR A 741 43.51 26.11 46.66
C THR A 741 44.57 25.22 47.36
N THR A 742 45.00 25.52 48.61
CA THR A 742 45.93 24.61 49.28
C THR A 742 45.31 23.73 50.37
N LEU A 743 44.03 23.85 50.68
CA LEU A 743 43.39 23.06 51.74
C LEU A 743 42.50 21.88 51.25
N SER A 744 42.17 21.78 49.99
CA SER A 744 41.22 20.74 49.50
C SER A 744 41.84 19.43 49.07
N PHE A 745 43.16 19.32 48.96
CA PHE A 745 43.85 18.09 48.52
C PHE A 745 43.81 16.93 49.54
N TYR A 746 43.70 17.19 50.83
CA TYR A 746 43.67 16.15 51.84
C TYR A 746 42.29 15.51 52.08
N ILE A 747 41.19 16.12 51.67
CA ILE A 747 39.83 15.54 51.85
C ILE A 747 39.47 14.59 50.70
N SER A 748 40.03 14.76 49.50
CA SER A 748 39.65 13.94 48.33
C SER A 748 40.19 12.48 48.35
N SER A 749 41.28 12.21 49.07
CA SER A 749 41.84 10.86 49.13
C SER A 749 41.02 9.90 50.00
N ALA A 750 40.35 10.36 51.02
CA ALA A 750 39.50 9.51 51.88
C ALA A 750 38.17 9.11 51.22
N VAL A 751 37.62 9.97 50.34
CA VAL A 751 36.36 9.71 49.63
C VAL A 751 36.56 8.69 48.50
N SER A 752 37.74 8.66 47.85
CA SER A 752 38.02 7.76 46.78
C SER A 752 38.09 6.27 47.23
N LEU A 753 38.55 6.01 48.43
CA LEU A 753 38.61 4.64 48.97
C LEU A 753 37.21 4.07 49.25
N LEU A 754 36.30 4.93 49.73
CA LEU A 754 34.91 4.55 50.00
C LEU A 754 34.13 4.21 48.74
N LEU A 755 34.39 4.96 47.64
CA LEU A 755 33.79 4.72 46.35
C LEU A 755 34.19 3.37 45.74
N ILE A 756 35.46 2.93 45.90
CA ILE A 756 35.93 1.65 45.40
C ILE A 756 35.23 0.49 46.10
N VAL A 757 35.01 0.60 47.41
CA VAL A 757 34.31 -0.44 48.19
C VAL A 757 32.84 -0.55 47.78
N CYS A 758 32.18 0.60 47.52
CA CYS A 758 30.81 0.61 47.02
C CYS A 758 30.67 0.04 45.62
N LEU A 759 31.61 0.33 44.71
CA LEU A 759 31.62 -0.22 43.36
C LEU A 759 31.82 -1.75 43.37
N LEU A 760 32.64 -2.28 44.23
CA LEU A 760 32.85 -3.72 44.40
C LEU A 760 31.59 -4.40 44.93
N ALA A 761 30.89 -3.78 45.89
CA ALA A 761 29.62 -4.29 46.41
C ALA A 761 28.50 -4.27 45.34
N ILE A 762 28.44 -3.21 44.52
CA ILE A 762 27.51 -3.09 43.40
C ILE A 762 27.82 -4.17 42.34
N TRP A 763 29.08 -4.38 42.01
CA TRP A 763 29.50 -5.42 41.06
C TRP A 763 29.12 -6.82 41.50
N LEU A 764 29.34 -7.17 42.79
CA LEU A 764 28.90 -8.42 43.39
C LEU A 764 27.39 -8.58 43.37
N TYR A 765 26.66 -7.52 43.66
CA TYR A 765 25.20 -7.52 43.57
C TYR A 765 24.72 -7.73 42.14
N MET A 766 25.32 -7.05 41.15
CA MET A 766 24.98 -7.22 39.75
C MET A 766 25.23 -8.63 39.22
N LYS A 767 26.30 -9.27 39.64
CA LYS A 767 26.70 -10.63 39.20
C LYS A 767 25.83 -11.75 39.79
N TYR A 768 25.36 -11.56 41.02
CA TYR A 768 24.61 -12.62 41.77
C TYR A 768 23.22 -12.10 42.19
N SER A 769 22.62 -11.23 41.46
CA SER A 769 21.41 -10.52 41.88
C SER A 769 20.21 -11.45 42.13
N LEU A 770 20.08 -12.54 41.37
CA LEU A 770 18.98 -13.49 41.53
C LEU A 770 19.17 -14.34 42.78
N GLU A 771 20.38 -14.90 42.98
CA GLU A 771 20.70 -15.70 44.12
C GLU A 771 20.61 -14.90 45.44
N ILE A 772 21.06 -13.64 45.42
CA ILE A 772 20.97 -12.73 46.56
C ILE A 772 19.50 -12.43 46.90
N LYS A 773 18.65 -12.18 45.86
CA LYS A 773 17.22 -11.92 46.07
C LYS A 773 16.49 -13.17 46.60
N VAL A 774 16.77 -14.35 46.07
CA VAL A 774 16.20 -15.63 46.56
C VAL A 774 16.66 -15.91 47.98
N TRP A 775 17.94 -15.64 48.32
CA TRP A 775 18.49 -15.79 49.67
C TRP A 775 17.87 -14.81 50.67
N LEU A 776 17.73 -13.51 50.30
CA LEU A 776 17.07 -12.49 51.12
C LEU A 776 15.59 -12.83 51.34
N PHE A 777 14.92 -13.36 50.33
CA PHE A 777 13.55 -13.84 50.43
C PHE A 777 13.41 -15.00 51.42
N LYS A 778 14.27 -15.98 51.32
CA LYS A 778 14.31 -17.17 52.22
C LYS A 778 14.53 -16.79 53.68
N HIS A 779 15.38 -15.78 53.96
CA HIS A 779 15.68 -15.33 55.31
C HIS A 779 14.83 -14.18 55.86
N ASN A 780 13.74 -13.80 55.10
CA ASN A 780 12.81 -12.73 55.45
C ASN A 780 13.48 -11.38 55.69
N LEU A 781 14.62 -11.09 55.04
CA LEU A 781 15.38 -9.86 55.14
C LEU A 781 15.06 -8.92 54.01
N LEU A 782 14.88 -7.63 54.27
CA LEU A 782 14.66 -6.55 53.30
C LEU A 782 13.58 -6.89 52.25
N GLN A 783 12.48 -7.50 52.68
CA GLN A 783 11.42 -7.99 51.80
C GLN A 783 10.83 -6.92 50.87
N TRP A 784 10.81 -5.65 51.25
CA TRP A 784 10.37 -4.52 50.47
C TRP A 784 11.26 -4.24 49.22
N LEU A 785 12.48 -4.74 49.22
CA LEU A 785 13.50 -4.57 48.15
C LEU A 785 13.51 -5.74 47.17
N VAL A 786 12.89 -6.85 47.55
CA VAL A 786 13.02 -8.14 46.87
C VAL A 786 11.75 -8.64 46.23
N THR A 787 10.60 -8.08 46.58
CA THR A 787 9.28 -8.57 46.15
C THR A 787 8.43 -7.48 45.51
N GLU A 788 7.81 -7.78 44.37
CA GLU A 788 6.84 -6.90 43.69
C GLU A 788 5.50 -6.84 44.41
N GLU A 789 4.73 -5.76 44.21
CA GLU A 789 3.47 -5.49 44.87
C GLU A 789 2.37 -6.52 44.63
N GLN A 790 1.47 -6.66 45.61
CA GLN A 790 0.32 -7.57 45.62
C GLN A 790 -0.77 -7.10 44.63
N ILE A 791 -0.77 -7.61 43.46
CA ILE A 791 -1.83 -7.38 42.47
C ILE A 791 -2.33 -8.74 42.00
N ASP A 792 -3.59 -8.86 41.59
CA ASP A 792 -4.30 -10.10 41.17
C ASP A 792 -4.77 -11.00 42.33
N MET A 793 -5.27 -10.40 43.40
CA MET A 793 -5.84 -11.14 44.55
C MET A 793 -7.24 -11.75 44.27
N ASP A 794 -7.83 -11.44 43.15
CA ASP A 794 -9.15 -11.87 42.72
C ASP A 794 -9.16 -13.21 41.96
N LYS A 795 -7.97 -13.69 41.54
CA LYS A 795 -7.83 -14.93 40.76
C LYS A 795 -8.13 -16.19 41.62
N ARG A 796 -8.80 -17.18 40.97
CA ARG A 796 -9.26 -18.39 41.63
C ARG A 796 -8.15 -19.32 42.07
N TYR A 797 -7.05 -19.39 41.28
CA TYR A 797 -5.90 -20.24 41.51
C TYR A 797 -4.61 -19.42 41.63
N ASP A 798 -3.64 -19.95 42.37
CA ASP A 798 -2.33 -19.32 42.48
C ASP A 798 -1.49 -19.61 41.24
N ALA A 799 -1.60 -20.81 40.66
CA ALA A 799 -1.01 -21.12 39.35
C ALA A 799 -1.82 -22.20 38.63
N PHE A 800 -1.76 -22.15 37.31
CA PHE A 800 -2.11 -23.24 36.41
C PHE A 800 -0.83 -23.97 36.02
N ILE A 801 -0.85 -25.29 36.03
CA ILE A 801 0.30 -26.10 35.61
C ILE A 801 0.03 -26.79 34.28
N SER A 802 0.88 -26.48 33.32
CA SER A 802 0.86 -27.01 31.96
C SER A 802 1.98 -27.99 31.74
N TYR A 803 1.65 -29.20 31.30
CA TYR A 803 2.60 -30.28 31.08
C TYR A 803 2.11 -31.29 30.05
N SER A 804 3.01 -32.07 29.46
CA SER A 804 2.65 -33.17 28.57
C SER A 804 2.08 -34.35 29.40
N HIS A 805 1.00 -34.98 28.94
CA HIS A 805 0.42 -36.14 29.64
C HIS A 805 1.43 -37.29 29.88
N LYS A 806 2.50 -37.37 29.10
CA LYS A 806 3.60 -38.31 29.32
C LYS A 806 4.47 -37.98 30.55
N ASP A 807 4.39 -36.73 31.03
CA ASP A 807 5.11 -36.24 32.19
C ASP A 807 4.26 -36.17 33.46
N GLU A 808 3.05 -36.77 33.40
CA GLU A 808 2.04 -36.72 34.47
C GLU A 808 2.55 -37.27 35.78
N GLU A 809 3.33 -38.35 35.76
CA GLU A 809 3.92 -38.99 36.96
C GLU A 809 4.86 -38.02 37.70
N PHE A 810 5.63 -37.22 36.98
CA PHE A 810 6.46 -36.18 37.57
C PHE A 810 5.64 -35.08 38.24
N VAL A 811 4.61 -34.61 37.53
CA VAL A 811 3.77 -33.50 38.03
C VAL A 811 2.95 -33.94 39.24
N THR A 812 2.30 -35.09 39.18
CA THR A 812 1.43 -35.61 40.25
C THR A 812 2.21 -36.18 41.41
N GLY A 813 3.40 -36.81 41.17
CA GLY A 813 4.21 -37.45 42.19
C GLY A 813 5.16 -36.52 42.94
N GLN A 814 5.69 -35.46 42.26
CA GLN A 814 6.72 -34.62 42.84
C GLN A 814 6.33 -33.15 42.96
N MET A 815 5.70 -32.58 41.93
CA MET A 815 5.40 -31.14 41.89
C MET A 815 4.16 -30.73 42.68
N LEU A 816 3.00 -31.36 42.40
CA LEU A 816 1.74 -31.02 43.03
C LEU A 816 1.72 -31.27 44.53
N PRO A 817 2.21 -32.46 45.07
CA PRO A 817 2.16 -32.71 46.48
C PRO A 817 2.99 -31.69 47.27
N ARG A 818 4.06 -31.16 46.69
CA ARG A 818 4.90 -30.17 47.37
C ARG A 818 4.40 -28.76 47.27
N LEU A 819 3.80 -28.38 46.11
CA LEU A 819 3.21 -27.07 45.91
C LEU A 819 1.94 -26.89 46.76
N GLU A 820 1.12 -27.93 46.90
CA GLU A 820 -0.13 -27.91 47.69
C GLU A 820 0.11 -28.39 49.15
N SER A 821 1.38 -28.69 49.57
CA SER A 821 1.72 -29.09 50.93
C SER A 821 1.32 -28.02 51.95
N GLU A 822 1.15 -28.40 53.22
CA GLU A 822 0.86 -27.46 54.34
C GLU A 822 1.90 -26.34 54.47
N GLU A 823 3.16 -26.61 54.09
CA GLU A 823 4.25 -25.65 54.10
C GLU A 823 4.13 -24.59 53.02
N LEU A 824 3.84 -24.96 51.78
CA LEU A 824 3.76 -24.07 50.65
C LEU A 824 2.32 -23.60 50.35
N ASN A 825 1.33 -24.47 50.50
CA ASN A 825 -0.11 -24.20 50.46
C ASN A 825 -0.58 -23.30 49.33
N PHE A 826 -0.12 -23.60 48.08
CA PHE A 826 -0.60 -22.95 46.86
C PHE A 826 -1.80 -23.72 46.29
N LYS A 827 -2.74 -23.00 45.73
CA LYS A 827 -3.89 -23.59 45.06
C LYS A 827 -3.60 -23.71 43.55
N ILE A 828 -3.30 -24.91 43.11
CA ILE A 828 -2.89 -25.19 41.75
C ILE A 828 -4.08 -25.70 40.93
N CYS A 829 -4.24 -25.12 39.72
CA CYS A 829 -5.14 -25.63 38.68
C CYS A 829 -4.40 -26.59 37.77
N TRP A 830 -4.91 -27.79 37.53
CA TRP A 830 -4.36 -28.75 36.60
C TRP A 830 -5.46 -29.59 35.92
N HIS A 831 -5.24 -29.94 34.65
CA HIS A 831 -6.28 -30.38 33.72
C HIS A 831 -7.05 -31.64 34.16
N VAL A 832 -6.39 -32.62 34.82
CA VAL A 832 -7.03 -33.88 35.21
C VAL A 832 -8.09 -33.69 36.32
N ARG A 833 -7.85 -32.73 37.22
CA ARG A 833 -8.77 -32.49 38.36
C ARG A 833 -9.81 -31.40 38.09
N ASP A 834 -9.40 -30.33 37.37
CA ASP A 834 -10.14 -29.05 37.36
C ASP A 834 -10.86 -28.76 36.05
N PHE A 835 -10.59 -29.54 34.97
CA PHE A 835 -11.30 -29.40 33.70
C PHE A 835 -12.59 -30.20 33.65
N MET A 836 -13.65 -29.62 33.10
CA MET A 836 -14.98 -30.27 33.05
C MET A 836 -15.07 -31.20 31.85
N PRO A 837 -15.51 -32.47 32.04
CA PRO A 837 -15.74 -33.39 30.94
C PRO A 837 -16.86 -32.89 30.01
N GLY A 838 -16.61 -32.85 28.71
CA GLY A 838 -17.58 -32.45 27.69
C GLY A 838 -17.48 -31.03 27.16
N GLU A 839 -16.66 -30.19 27.74
CA GLU A 839 -16.36 -28.86 27.18
C GLU A 839 -15.10 -28.86 26.27
N MET A 840 -15.04 -27.93 25.35
CA MET A 840 -13.88 -27.83 24.45
C MET A 840 -12.57 -27.52 25.24
N ILE A 841 -11.57 -28.36 25.07
CA ILE A 841 -10.30 -28.25 25.81
C ILE A 841 -9.66 -26.88 25.63
N ALA A 842 -9.68 -26.32 24.41
CA ALA A 842 -9.10 -25.00 24.14
C ALA A 842 -9.72 -23.89 24.98
N SER A 843 -11.02 -23.89 25.16
CA SER A 843 -11.72 -22.86 25.98
C SER A 843 -11.42 -23.03 27.47
N GLN A 844 -11.22 -24.26 27.92
CA GLN A 844 -10.85 -24.56 29.32
C GLN A 844 -9.42 -24.16 29.63
N ILE A 845 -8.50 -24.32 28.68
CA ILE A 845 -7.12 -23.85 28.80
C ILE A 845 -7.09 -22.34 28.94
N THR A 846 -7.75 -21.61 28.07
CA THR A 846 -7.80 -20.12 28.14
C THR A 846 -8.34 -19.68 29.50
N LYS A 847 -9.46 -20.27 29.94
CA LYS A 847 -10.06 -19.97 31.24
C LYS A 847 -9.14 -20.33 32.41
N ALA A 848 -8.42 -21.46 32.36
CA ALA A 848 -7.49 -21.86 33.40
C ALA A 848 -6.31 -20.88 33.52
N VAL A 849 -5.81 -20.37 32.39
CA VAL A 849 -4.75 -19.35 32.37
C VAL A 849 -5.30 -18.02 32.93
N GLU A 850 -6.50 -17.62 32.51
CA GLU A 850 -7.14 -16.38 33.00
C GLU A 850 -7.46 -16.45 34.49
N ASP A 851 -7.95 -17.57 34.99
CA ASP A 851 -8.33 -17.77 36.40
C ASP A 851 -7.12 -17.98 37.34
N SER A 852 -5.91 -18.04 36.78
CA SER A 852 -4.68 -18.28 37.56
C SER A 852 -3.79 -17.04 37.60
N ARG A 853 -3.07 -16.86 38.71
CA ARG A 853 -2.12 -15.75 38.93
C ARG A 853 -0.80 -15.96 38.20
N ARG A 854 -0.40 -17.22 38.04
CA ARG A 854 0.79 -17.66 37.29
C ARG A 854 0.45 -18.87 36.42
N THR A 855 1.28 -19.14 35.43
CA THR A 855 1.24 -20.37 34.64
C THR A 855 2.62 -21.03 34.72
N ILE A 856 2.67 -22.21 35.30
CA ILE A 856 3.87 -23.03 35.37
C ILE A 856 3.88 -23.94 34.15
N ILE A 857 4.97 -23.94 33.40
CA ILE A 857 5.12 -24.77 32.20
C ILE A 857 6.28 -25.74 32.41
N ILE A 858 6.00 -27.04 32.33
CA ILE A 858 7.00 -28.09 32.46
C ILE A 858 7.56 -28.40 31.07
N LEU A 859 8.73 -27.85 30.79
CA LEU A 859 9.42 -28.04 29.52
C LEU A 859 10.17 -29.35 29.53
N SER A 860 9.71 -30.28 28.73
CA SER A 860 10.32 -31.59 28.44
C SER A 860 10.30 -31.82 26.93
N HIS A 861 11.01 -32.81 26.42
CA HIS A 861 10.94 -33.22 25.02
C HIS A 861 9.48 -33.59 24.62
N ASN A 862 8.76 -34.27 25.50
CA ASN A 862 7.35 -34.62 25.29
C ASN A 862 6.42 -33.39 25.20
N TYR A 863 6.73 -32.32 25.93
CA TYR A 863 5.96 -31.08 25.91
C TYR A 863 6.14 -30.34 24.60
N LEU A 864 7.37 -30.28 24.10
CA LEU A 864 7.69 -29.59 22.84
C LEU A 864 7.02 -30.25 21.61
N GLU A 865 6.84 -31.58 21.65
CA GLU A 865 6.11 -32.31 20.61
C GLU A 865 4.57 -32.21 20.73
N SER A 866 4.04 -31.68 21.83
CA SER A 866 2.61 -31.62 22.12
C SER A 866 1.97 -30.38 21.51
N VAL A 867 1.01 -30.56 20.59
CA VAL A 867 0.21 -29.48 20.00
C VAL A 867 -0.56 -28.71 21.09
N TRP A 868 -1.01 -29.38 22.12
CA TRP A 868 -1.72 -28.76 23.26
C TRP A 868 -0.76 -27.98 24.15
N GLY A 869 0.42 -28.46 24.39
CA GLY A 869 1.45 -27.75 25.15
C GLY A 869 1.85 -26.42 24.51
N GLN A 870 2.03 -26.40 23.19
CA GLN A 870 2.30 -25.16 22.45
C GLN A 870 1.13 -24.16 22.57
N MET A 871 -0.11 -24.64 22.49
CA MET A 871 -1.28 -23.79 22.68
C MET A 871 -1.38 -23.22 24.10
N GLU A 872 -1.08 -24.01 25.12
CA GLU A 872 -1.06 -23.57 26.52
C GLU A 872 0.01 -22.51 26.78
N PHE A 873 1.21 -22.69 26.20
CA PHE A 873 2.27 -21.70 26.26
C PHE A 873 1.85 -20.40 25.56
N ASN A 874 1.37 -20.47 24.32
CA ASN A 874 1.00 -19.29 23.55
C ASN A 874 -0.14 -18.51 24.22
N THR A 875 -1.13 -19.21 24.78
CA THR A 875 -2.21 -18.56 25.54
C THR A 875 -1.67 -17.82 26.77
N ALA A 876 -0.80 -18.47 27.54
CA ALA A 876 -0.20 -17.87 28.73
C ALA A 876 0.77 -16.72 28.39
N TYR A 877 1.49 -16.84 27.29
CA TYR A 877 2.42 -15.84 26.80
C TYR A 877 1.69 -14.57 26.29
N LEU A 878 0.64 -14.75 25.49
CA LEU A 878 -0.19 -13.63 25.02
C LEU A 878 -0.83 -12.89 26.19
N GLN A 879 -1.37 -13.61 27.18
CA GLN A 879 -1.90 -13.00 28.40
C GLN A 879 -0.83 -12.23 29.19
N SER A 880 0.38 -12.76 29.24
CA SER A 880 1.53 -12.10 29.88
C SER A 880 1.94 -10.80 29.16
N LEU A 881 1.82 -10.75 27.83
CA LEU A 881 2.07 -9.56 27.03
C LEU A 881 0.96 -8.51 27.19
N GLU A 882 -0.30 -8.92 27.20
CA GLU A 882 -1.45 -8.02 27.43
C GLU A 882 -1.38 -7.33 28.79
N ASP A 883 -1.05 -8.09 29.83
CA ASP A 883 -0.93 -7.57 31.18
C ASP A 883 0.39 -6.85 31.47
N LYS A 884 1.37 -6.91 30.53
CA LYS A 884 2.75 -6.39 30.70
C LYS A 884 3.46 -6.92 31.93
N ARG A 885 3.28 -8.20 32.24
CA ARG A 885 3.83 -8.86 33.43
C ARG A 885 4.27 -10.28 33.13
N ASN A 886 5.33 -10.71 33.79
CA ASN A 886 5.82 -12.07 33.69
C ASN A 886 4.90 -13.01 34.48
N ARG A 887 3.89 -13.58 33.81
CA ARG A 887 2.96 -14.57 34.41
C ARG A 887 3.41 -16.00 34.22
N VAL A 888 4.29 -16.29 33.26
CA VAL A 888 4.75 -17.63 32.92
C VAL A 888 6.01 -17.96 33.67
N ILE A 889 6.04 -19.13 34.29
CA ILE A 889 7.21 -19.72 35.00
C ILE A 889 7.60 -20.98 34.25
N PRO A 890 8.61 -20.92 33.35
CA PRO A 890 9.10 -22.13 32.69
C PRO A 890 9.99 -22.94 33.61
N ILE A 891 9.74 -24.23 33.69
CA ILE A 891 10.57 -25.21 34.41
C ILE A 891 11.16 -26.15 33.38
N ILE A 892 12.47 -26.15 33.22
CA ILE A 892 13.15 -27.12 32.39
C ILE A 892 13.32 -28.41 33.22
N TYR A 893 12.52 -29.42 32.87
CA TYR A 893 12.50 -30.71 33.53
C TYR A 893 13.51 -31.70 32.94
N GLN A 894 13.64 -31.70 31.61
CA GLN A 894 14.60 -32.52 30.86
C GLN A 894 15.40 -31.65 29.90
N ASP A 895 16.50 -32.15 29.38
CA ASP A 895 17.25 -31.43 28.37
C ASP A 895 16.39 -31.22 27.13
N ILE A 896 16.13 -29.97 26.81
CA ILE A 896 15.28 -29.54 25.69
C ILE A 896 16.08 -29.28 24.40
N GLY A 897 17.39 -29.55 24.40
CA GLY A 897 18.28 -29.29 23.29
C GLY A 897 18.64 -27.79 23.13
N ASP A 898 19.07 -27.43 21.93
CA ASP A 898 19.49 -26.05 21.64
C ASP A 898 18.28 -25.10 21.57
N ILE A 899 18.29 -24.10 22.45
CA ILE A 899 17.22 -23.07 22.50
C ILE A 899 17.01 -22.38 21.15
N ASP A 900 18.04 -22.32 20.30
CA ASP A 900 17.98 -21.70 18.99
C ASP A 900 17.14 -22.48 17.94
N GLN A 901 16.79 -23.73 18.25
CA GLN A 901 15.99 -24.63 17.42
C GLN A 901 14.51 -24.72 17.86
N LEU A 902 14.14 -24.07 18.94
CA LEU A 902 12.78 -24.07 19.46
C LEU A 902 11.87 -23.12 18.66
N ASP A 903 10.56 -23.26 18.90
CA ASP A 903 9.56 -22.33 18.35
C ASP A 903 9.95 -20.87 18.61
N PRO A 904 9.80 -19.95 17.63
CA PRO A 904 10.30 -18.56 17.74
C PRO A 904 9.78 -17.79 18.95
N GLU A 905 8.55 -18.03 19.38
CA GLU A 905 7.93 -17.34 20.52
C GLU A 905 8.49 -17.89 21.85
N LEU A 906 8.62 -19.19 21.97
CA LEU A 906 9.20 -19.85 23.13
C LEU A 906 10.71 -19.52 23.25
N GLN A 907 11.43 -19.51 22.13
CA GLN A 907 12.83 -19.09 22.08
C GLN A 907 13.03 -17.66 22.58
N ALA A 908 12.24 -16.73 22.06
CA ALA A 908 12.27 -15.32 22.45
C ALA A 908 12.00 -15.18 23.96
N TYR A 909 11.01 -15.93 24.48
CA TYR A 909 10.66 -15.90 25.89
C TYR A 909 11.80 -16.42 26.78
N LEU A 910 12.41 -17.57 26.46
CA LEU A 910 13.49 -18.17 27.23
C LEU A 910 14.78 -17.33 27.18
N LYS A 911 15.02 -16.57 26.10
CA LYS A 911 16.17 -15.66 26.00
C LYS A 911 16.02 -14.37 26.81
N THR A 912 14.81 -13.94 27.03
CA THR A 912 14.50 -12.65 27.67
C THR A 912 14.07 -12.78 29.12
N ASN A 913 13.64 -13.96 29.57
CA ASN A 913 13.11 -14.19 30.90
C ASN A 913 13.90 -15.31 31.62
N THR A 914 13.85 -15.26 32.95
CA THR A 914 14.48 -16.30 33.78
C THR A 914 13.60 -17.55 33.86
N TYR A 915 14.21 -18.70 33.72
CA TYR A 915 13.58 -20.01 33.89
C TYR A 915 14.21 -20.79 35.07
N VAL A 916 13.52 -21.78 35.57
CA VAL A 916 14.03 -22.62 36.69
C VAL A 916 14.34 -23.99 36.14
N ARG A 917 15.53 -24.53 36.46
CA ARG A 917 15.90 -25.89 36.06
C ARG A 917 15.65 -26.86 37.22
N TRP A 918 15.15 -28.04 36.90
CA TRP A 918 14.85 -29.07 37.89
C TRP A 918 16.10 -29.57 38.62
N ASP A 919 17.24 -29.59 37.96
CA ASP A 919 18.53 -30.01 38.49
C ASP A 919 19.24 -28.93 39.34
N ASP A 920 18.66 -27.74 39.48
CA ASP A 920 19.23 -26.64 40.25
C ASP A 920 19.10 -26.92 41.76
N PRO A 921 20.22 -26.85 42.55
CA PRO A 921 20.18 -27.06 44.01
C PRO A 921 19.21 -26.13 44.77
N TRP A 922 18.91 -24.98 44.15
CA TRP A 922 18.01 -23.96 44.71
C TRP A 922 16.65 -23.95 44.00
N PHE A 923 16.29 -25.02 43.33
CA PHE A 923 15.05 -25.13 42.55
C PHE A 923 13.82 -24.68 43.33
N TRP A 924 13.57 -25.25 44.48
CA TRP A 924 12.40 -24.97 45.29
C TRP A 924 12.37 -23.55 45.87
N ASP A 925 13.51 -22.99 46.25
CA ASP A 925 13.63 -21.61 46.75
C ASP A 925 13.38 -20.61 45.60
N LYS A 926 13.90 -20.88 44.39
CA LYS A 926 13.67 -20.08 43.18
C LYS A 926 12.23 -20.16 42.70
N LEU A 927 11.64 -21.35 42.69
CA LEU A 927 10.24 -21.55 42.33
C LEU A 927 9.33 -20.85 43.34
N HIS A 928 9.60 -20.99 44.66
CA HIS A 928 8.81 -20.32 45.69
C HIS A 928 8.92 -18.78 45.58
N TYR A 929 10.09 -18.28 45.23
CA TYR A 929 10.28 -16.83 44.96
C TYR A 929 9.50 -16.36 43.74
N ALA A 930 9.34 -17.15 42.68
CA ALA A 930 8.58 -16.84 41.48
C ALA A 930 7.07 -17.01 41.67
N MET A 931 6.60 -17.75 42.63
CA MET A 931 5.19 -17.97 42.94
C MET A 931 4.54 -16.75 43.59
N PRO A 932 3.21 -16.57 43.48
CA PRO A 932 2.51 -15.42 44.05
C PRO A 932 2.48 -15.50 45.59
N ARG A 933 2.48 -14.37 46.29
CA ARG A 933 2.37 -14.32 47.78
C ARG A 933 1.09 -14.95 48.27
N LYS A 934 1.16 -15.61 49.40
CA LYS A 934 0.01 -16.23 50.07
C LYS A 934 -1.01 -15.20 50.53
N ARG A 935 -2.30 -15.56 50.52
CA ARG A 935 -3.36 -14.82 51.16
C ARG A 935 -3.16 -14.91 52.71
N CYS A 936 -2.81 -13.77 53.34
CA CYS A 936 -2.87 -13.73 54.81
C CYS A 936 -4.36 -13.66 55.24
N PRO A 937 -4.81 -14.51 56.14
CA PRO A 937 -6.16 -14.34 56.72
C PRO A 937 -6.20 -13.02 57.50
N LYS A 938 -7.21 -12.23 57.25
CA LYS A 938 -7.49 -10.99 58.04
C LYS A 938 -7.70 -11.39 59.49
N HIS A 939 -6.83 -10.98 60.36
CA HIS A 939 -7.10 -10.96 61.79
C HIS A 939 -7.72 -9.60 62.10
N ASP A 940 -9.01 -9.61 62.43
CA ASP A 940 -9.68 -8.48 63.07
C ASP A 940 -9.11 -8.27 64.46
N GLN A 941 -8.52 -7.12 64.75
CA GLN A 941 -8.60 -6.47 66.07
C GLN A 941 -8.12 -5.01 66.03
N ALA A 942 -9.07 -4.18 66.23
CA ALA A 942 -9.21 -3.02 67.10
C ALA A 942 -8.02 -2.11 67.47
N THR A 943 -8.24 -0.84 67.11
CA THR A 943 -7.96 0.40 67.85
C THR A 943 -6.53 0.81 68.17
N GLY A 944 -6.15 1.98 67.64
CA GLY A 944 -5.01 2.76 68.17
C GLY A 944 -4.66 3.92 67.21
N ASN A 945 -5.25 5.08 67.44
CA ASN A 945 -4.90 6.36 66.80
C ASN A 945 -3.45 6.75 67.01
N ILE A 946 -2.71 7.00 65.90
CA ILE A 946 -1.56 7.92 65.84
C ILE A 946 -1.57 8.63 64.48
N PRO A 947 -1.32 9.95 64.42
CA PRO A 947 -1.63 10.77 63.26
C PRO A 947 -0.61 10.60 62.13
N MET A 948 -1.11 10.52 60.94
CA MET A 948 -0.36 10.47 59.66
C MET A 948 0.25 11.84 59.35
N LEU A 949 1.55 11.87 59.22
CA LEU A 949 2.29 12.89 58.44
C LEU A 949 2.25 12.47 56.97
N SER A 950 1.57 13.26 56.19
CA SER A 950 1.50 13.11 54.75
C SER A 950 2.85 13.40 54.09
N LEU A 951 3.48 12.39 53.52
CA LEU A 951 4.56 12.56 52.55
C LEU A 951 4.06 12.15 51.16
N ASN A 952 3.85 13.14 50.33
CA ASN A 952 3.58 13.01 48.91
C ASN A 952 4.69 12.19 48.25
N LYS A 953 4.35 11.03 47.71
CA LYS A 953 5.19 10.28 46.78
C LYS A 953 4.74 10.55 45.34
N GLN A 954 5.57 11.25 44.59
CA GLN A 954 5.55 11.22 43.14
C GLN A 954 6.10 9.90 42.63
N PRO A 955 5.59 9.30 41.53
CA PRO A 955 6.09 8.04 41.00
C PRO A 955 7.41 8.24 40.27
N ALA A 956 8.38 7.38 40.59
CA ALA A 956 9.65 7.30 39.93
C ALA A 956 9.46 6.68 38.53
N VAL A 957 9.94 7.37 37.52
CA VAL A 957 10.06 6.90 36.16
C VAL A 957 11.21 5.88 36.09
N GLN A 958 10.92 4.63 35.77
CA GLN A 958 11.95 3.66 35.44
C GLN A 958 12.51 3.96 34.06
N ILE A 959 13.78 4.33 34.02
CA ILE A 959 14.62 4.31 32.81
C ILE A 959 15.16 2.90 32.70
N ILE A 960 14.65 2.09 31.77
CA ILE A 960 15.30 0.86 31.34
C ILE A 960 16.18 1.24 30.16
N GLY A 961 17.48 1.31 30.42
CA GLY A 961 18.48 1.37 29.36
C GLY A 961 18.64 0.00 28.72
N SER A 962 18.31 -0.10 27.45
CA SER A 962 18.68 -1.21 26.60
C SER A 962 20.17 -1.11 26.27
N ILE A 963 20.92 -2.15 26.61
CA ILE A 963 22.25 -2.43 26.03
C ILE A 963 22.17 -3.83 25.42
N ILE A 964 22.32 -3.81 24.05
CA ILE A 964 22.57 -4.86 23.07
C ILE A 964 21.38 -5.74 22.73
#